data_0411228019a8c7e03658643c0e96b773
#
_entry.id   0411228019a8c7e03658643c0e96b773
#
_cell.length_a   1.000
_cell.length_b   1.000
_cell.length_c   1.000
_cell.angle_alpha   90.00
_cell.angle_beta   90.00
_cell.angle_gamma   90.00
#
_symmetry.space_group_name_H-M   'P 1'
#
loop_
_entity.id
_entity.type
_entity.pdbx_description
1 polymer ?
#
loop_
_entity_poly.entity_id
_entity_poly.type
_entity_poly.pdbx_seq_one_letter_code
_entity_poly.pdbx_strand_id
1 'polypeptide(L)'
;VKLQQQWRGRLIDRSDGLLLLFDRPIDGLGFALDYARGLKAMGDARTLTLRARQGLHVGEVLTWRNSDEAVSIGAKPLEVEGLAKPTAARLMSMARPGQILLSAVAESLTHRAARELGDRGERILWKSHGRWRFKGVPTPMEIYEVGEIDVTPLRAPRHSPKAWRDIPLWRRPAALLAETLVVATVCVSVWFFTRAEPAIAFAERGWVVVGDLRNLTGNTLLDSSLEQALRISLEQSRYVNVLSDMKVRDTMTRMKRDPDSVVVDRAIASEVAMRDGASAVILPTVAEIGGKLRFSVELVDPRTQTTVYSEFVQGDGLPSALSSVDQVTRKLRQGLGEVVASIDKHSVPLPAVTTSSLDALRAYALGVDATVKGQWSQGMELFERAVGIDPEFALAYLGAARIKVAISDRDGALPYLDQAIRFRRRLPERDQLYLDAWAAELRAPEKALPLWRTLASLYPDNFAGTANASWHLFVANRFAEALPYAQAADVPQDPLRAIATDRVGRILLAQGKAEAALKYFVPDDVDRAGPLRRRASALASLNRYAEAQQALDTIVKSGYVNDDVVPLIDRTSIAIDQADWMAARASIAQALTRSKQTDDFIYRQFLVIALTTDALTDPATPTKLKPTFERLTSAVTDDRLAMANQQDNAAMVLIVASHAQRSGDDSLTARALEAIRPALVHETPVLADLRAIVEAQHLALTGDRAAAIAHLTVGDDTLVQTRVALYALLSDSGRHAEALQQARWLSLRRGRAYIEANASQTLQPLNVADARLAQLWMAESLHALGRTHEAREQAQAFVRAWPVSRLPAYLRTRVERMLSDSKAKITV
;
A
#
# COMPACT_ATOMS: atom_id res chain seq x y z
N VAL A 1 -15.99 3.15 51.65
CA VAL A 1 -15.91 4.52 51.11
C VAL A 1 -14.51 5.12 51.39
N LYS A 2 -14.02 5.19 52.64
CA LYS A 2 -12.69 5.78 52.94
C LYS A 2 -11.56 5.16 52.15
N LEU A 3 -11.43 3.81 52.13
CA LEU A 3 -10.38 3.13 51.36
C LEU A 3 -10.54 3.34 49.83
N GLN A 4 -11.76 3.40 49.34
CA GLN A 4 -12.05 3.68 47.95
C GLN A 4 -11.54 5.07 47.51
N GLN A 5 -11.78 6.08 48.37
CA GLN A 5 -11.29 7.45 48.16
C GLN A 5 -9.77 7.53 48.24
N GLN A 6 -9.19 6.89 49.28
CA GLN A 6 -7.74 6.83 49.49
C GLN A 6 -6.99 6.27 48.26
N TRP A 7 -7.51 5.19 47.66
CA TRP A 7 -6.91 4.50 46.51
C TRP A 7 -7.52 4.90 45.16
N ARG A 8 -8.29 6.00 45.12
CA ARG A 8 -8.87 6.56 43.89
C ARG A 8 -9.71 5.55 43.07
N GLY A 9 -10.29 4.56 43.77
CA GLY A 9 -11.12 3.54 43.11
C GLY A 9 -12.49 4.07 42.71
N ARG A 10 -12.93 3.78 41.51
CA ARG A 10 -14.30 4.06 41.06
C ARG A 10 -15.17 2.84 41.32
N LEU A 11 -16.20 3.01 42.12
CA LEU A 11 -17.14 1.94 42.43
C LEU A 11 -18.16 1.77 41.30
N ILE A 12 -18.27 0.56 40.77
CA ILE A 12 -19.17 0.23 39.67
C ILE A 12 -20.38 -0.55 40.15
N ASP A 13 -20.17 -1.52 41.05
CA ASP A 13 -21.26 -2.41 41.53
C ASP A 13 -21.06 -2.85 42.96
N ARG A 14 -22.22 -3.03 43.69
CA ARG A 14 -22.28 -3.54 45.04
C ARG A 14 -23.26 -4.71 45.21
N SER A 15 -23.90 -5.21 44.16
CA SER A 15 -24.98 -6.20 44.28
C SER A 15 -24.51 -7.52 44.88
N ASP A 16 -23.52 -8.19 44.25
CA ASP A 16 -22.98 -9.50 44.72
C ASP A 16 -21.55 -9.38 45.27
N GLY A 17 -21.07 -8.16 45.51
CA GLY A 17 -19.72 -7.86 45.97
C GLY A 17 -19.32 -6.45 45.55
N LEU A 18 -18.04 -6.13 45.69
CA LEU A 18 -17.50 -4.83 45.29
C LEU A 18 -16.78 -4.97 43.93
N LEU A 19 -17.29 -4.33 42.89
CA LEU A 19 -16.57 -4.14 41.64
C LEU A 19 -16.04 -2.70 41.60
N LEU A 20 -14.72 -2.57 41.54
CA LEU A 20 -13.99 -1.33 41.52
C LEU A 20 -13.10 -1.24 40.30
N LEU A 21 -13.02 -0.07 39.68
CA LEU A 21 -12.05 0.29 38.66
C LEU A 21 -10.99 1.21 39.29
N PHE A 22 -9.74 0.97 38.87
CA PHE A 22 -8.59 1.78 39.23
C PHE A 22 -7.83 2.16 37.96
N ASP A 23 -7.40 3.39 37.87
CA ASP A 23 -6.62 3.86 36.70
C ASP A 23 -5.18 3.34 36.76
N ARG A 24 -4.67 3.00 37.94
CA ARG A 24 -3.35 2.40 38.16
C ARG A 24 -3.50 1.03 38.85
N PRO A 25 -2.83 -0.02 38.31
CA PRO A 25 -2.90 -1.35 38.91
C PRO A 25 -2.44 -1.40 40.37
N ILE A 26 -1.45 -0.57 40.74
CA ILE A 26 -0.93 -0.52 42.10
C ILE A 26 -1.95 0.04 43.10
N ASP A 27 -2.80 0.98 42.70
CA ASP A 27 -3.87 1.51 43.52
C ASP A 27 -4.92 0.42 43.82
N GLY A 28 -5.19 -0.44 42.82
CA GLY A 28 -6.05 -1.61 43.00
C GLY A 28 -5.47 -2.63 43.98
N LEU A 29 -4.16 -2.88 43.93
CA LEU A 29 -3.46 -3.74 44.87
C LEU A 29 -3.47 -3.13 46.29
N GLY A 30 -3.11 -1.86 46.45
CA GLY A 30 -3.13 -1.15 47.70
C GLY A 30 -4.50 -1.20 48.36
N PHE A 31 -5.57 -0.96 47.60
CA PHE A 31 -6.95 -1.12 48.09
C PHE A 31 -7.22 -2.56 48.55
N ALA A 32 -6.84 -3.57 47.82
CA ALA A 32 -7.08 -4.97 48.12
C ALA A 32 -6.40 -5.39 49.43
N LEU A 33 -5.16 -4.96 49.64
CA LEU A 33 -4.41 -5.23 50.90
C LEU A 33 -5.00 -4.52 52.10
N ASP A 34 -5.34 -3.23 51.99
CA ASP A 34 -5.96 -2.45 53.07
C ASP A 34 -7.36 -2.96 53.42
N TYR A 35 -8.10 -3.40 52.38
CA TYR A 35 -9.42 -3.99 52.61
C TYR A 35 -9.33 -5.32 53.37
N ALA A 36 -8.38 -6.19 53.02
CA ALA A 36 -8.14 -7.44 53.73
C ALA A 36 -7.73 -7.21 55.20
N ARG A 37 -6.85 -6.25 55.45
CA ARG A 37 -6.39 -5.86 56.78
C ARG A 37 -7.52 -5.24 57.59
N GLY A 38 -8.30 -4.35 57.03
CA GLY A 38 -9.44 -3.73 57.70
C GLY A 38 -10.51 -4.75 58.12
N LEU A 39 -10.79 -5.75 57.27
CA LEU A 39 -11.67 -6.86 57.61
C LEU A 39 -11.13 -7.71 58.75
N LYS A 40 -9.82 -8.02 58.74
CA LYS A 40 -9.19 -8.76 59.87
C LYS A 40 -9.31 -7.97 61.18
N ALA A 41 -8.91 -6.71 61.18
CA ALA A 41 -9.00 -5.86 62.39
C ALA A 41 -10.44 -5.75 62.94
N MET A 42 -11.45 -5.60 62.07
CA MET A 42 -12.86 -5.61 62.49
C MET A 42 -13.32 -6.97 63.02
N GLY A 43 -12.83 -8.06 62.46
CA GLY A 43 -13.08 -9.42 62.93
C GLY A 43 -12.49 -9.66 64.32
N ASP A 44 -11.23 -9.31 64.51
CA ASP A 44 -10.49 -9.48 65.75
C ASP A 44 -11.16 -8.66 66.88
N ALA A 45 -11.64 -7.45 66.62
CA ALA A 45 -12.35 -6.60 67.60
C ALA A 45 -13.73 -7.13 68.02
N ARG A 46 -14.32 -8.07 67.24
CA ARG A 46 -15.67 -8.60 67.47
C ARG A 46 -15.72 -10.11 67.63
N THR A 47 -14.58 -10.80 67.81
CA THR A 47 -14.42 -12.24 67.84
C THR A 47 -15.08 -12.97 66.67
N LEU A 48 -15.12 -12.32 65.50
CA LEU A 48 -15.68 -12.85 64.28
C LEU A 48 -14.57 -13.05 63.21
N THR A 49 -14.70 -14.07 62.38
CA THR A 49 -13.78 -14.28 61.26
C THR A 49 -14.32 -13.61 59.98
N LEU A 50 -13.90 -12.37 59.72
CA LEU A 50 -14.29 -11.62 58.51
C LEU A 50 -13.17 -11.70 57.47
N ARG A 51 -13.45 -12.31 56.29
CA ARG A 51 -12.49 -12.47 55.19
C ARG A 51 -13.16 -12.31 53.85
N ALA A 52 -12.61 -11.45 52.98
CA ALA A 52 -13.08 -11.29 51.64
C ALA A 52 -12.31 -12.20 50.66
N ARG A 53 -12.93 -12.49 49.52
CA ARG A 53 -12.28 -13.07 48.33
C ARG A 53 -12.07 -11.95 47.36
N GLN A 54 -10.87 -11.83 46.80
CA GLN A 54 -10.52 -10.71 45.94
C GLN A 54 -9.84 -11.21 44.65
N GLY A 55 -10.18 -10.58 43.51
CA GLY A 55 -9.59 -10.88 42.22
C GLY A 55 -9.21 -9.59 41.51
N LEU A 56 -7.95 -9.45 41.12
CA LEU A 56 -7.42 -8.32 40.37
C LEU A 56 -7.04 -8.74 38.95
N HIS A 57 -7.48 -7.97 38.00
CA HIS A 57 -7.13 -8.16 36.61
C HIS A 57 -6.90 -6.80 35.92
N VAL A 58 -5.96 -6.73 34.99
CA VAL A 58 -5.71 -5.57 34.17
C VAL A 58 -6.09 -5.90 32.73
N GLY A 59 -6.94 -5.09 32.15
CA GLY A 59 -7.42 -5.26 30.78
C GLY A 59 -8.30 -4.09 30.37
N GLU A 60 -8.60 -4.03 29.11
CA GLU A 60 -9.44 -2.97 28.53
C GLU A 60 -10.89 -3.11 28.98
N VAL A 61 -11.49 -1.98 29.31
CA VAL A 61 -12.90 -1.86 29.64
C VAL A 61 -13.52 -0.67 28.91
N LEU A 62 -14.71 -0.85 28.40
CA LEU A 62 -15.57 0.22 27.92
C LEU A 62 -16.41 0.73 29.10
N THR A 63 -16.43 2.04 29.30
CA THR A 63 -17.23 2.65 30.37
C THR A 63 -18.14 3.71 29.80
N TRP A 64 -19.41 3.72 30.24
CA TRP A 64 -20.35 4.80 29.92
C TRP A 64 -21.25 5.14 31.12
N ARG A 65 -21.74 6.37 31.17
CA ARG A 65 -22.70 6.83 32.16
C ARG A 65 -24.12 6.72 31.62
N ASN A 66 -24.99 6.14 32.40
CA ASN A 66 -26.40 6.13 32.10
C ASN A 66 -27.03 7.50 32.45
N SER A 67 -28.14 7.83 31.79
CA SER A 67 -28.89 9.03 32.07
C SER A 67 -29.51 8.98 33.49
N ASP A 68 -29.75 10.13 34.10
CA ASP A 68 -30.38 10.22 35.44
C ASP A 68 -31.74 9.52 35.45
N GLU A 69 -32.49 9.54 34.36
CA GLU A 69 -33.75 8.84 34.18
C GLU A 69 -33.57 7.32 34.26
N ALA A 70 -32.59 6.78 33.52
CA ALA A 70 -32.29 5.35 33.56
C ALA A 70 -31.84 4.91 34.96
N VAL A 71 -31.06 5.74 35.65
CA VAL A 71 -30.61 5.48 37.02
C VAL A 71 -31.79 5.49 38.03
N SER A 72 -32.78 6.35 37.83
CA SER A 72 -33.97 6.43 38.68
C SER A 72 -34.86 5.20 38.60
N ILE A 73 -34.83 4.46 37.49
CA ILE A 73 -35.57 3.19 37.26
C ILE A 73 -34.71 1.95 37.52
N GLY A 74 -33.49 2.11 38.10
CA GLY A 74 -32.65 1.00 38.55
C GLY A 74 -31.42 0.69 37.73
N ALA A 75 -31.11 1.48 36.68
CA ALA A 75 -29.83 1.33 35.97
C ALA A 75 -28.67 1.83 36.84
N LYS A 76 -27.48 1.27 36.62
CA LYS A 76 -26.26 1.72 37.32
C LYS A 76 -25.82 3.07 36.78
N PRO A 77 -25.33 4.00 37.63
CA PRO A 77 -24.85 5.29 37.18
C PRO A 77 -23.68 5.20 36.19
N LEU A 78 -22.87 4.16 36.34
CA LEU A 78 -21.72 3.86 35.47
C LEU A 78 -21.74 2.37 35.11
N GLU A 79 -21.76 2.08 33.82
CA GLU A 79 -21.65 0.73 33.28
C GLU A 79 -20.21 0.45 32.81
N VAL A 80 -19.83 -0.83 32.93
CA VAL A 80 -18.52 -1.32 32.52
C VAL A 80 -18.70 -2.61 31.72
N GLU A 81 -18.22 -2.64 30.50
CA GLU A 81 -18.14 -3.84 29.67
C GLU A 81 -16.70 -4.15 29.24
N GLY A 82 -16.44 -5.40 28.81
CA GLY A 82 -15.14 -5.90 28.42
C GLY A 82 -14.76 -7.19 29.11
N LEU A 83 -13.80 -7.92 28.56
CA LEU A 83 -13.34 -9.21 29.07
C LEU A 83 -12.64 -9.10 30.43
N ALA A 84 -12.17 -7.92 30.81
CA ALA A 84 -11.54 -7.68 32.09
C ALA A 84 -12.50 -7.90 33.26
N LYS A 85 -13.75 -7.49 33.15
CA LYS A 85 -14.79 -7.65 34.19
C LYS A 85 -15.06 -9.13 34.50
N PRO A 86 -15.43 -10.00 33.57
CA PRO A 86 -15.62 -11.42 33.86
C PRO A 86 -14.34 -12.14 34.29
N THR A 87 -13.15 -11.70 33.85
CA THR A 87 -11.89 -12.29 34.28
C THR A 87 -11.63 -11.99 35.76
N ALA A 88 -11.77 -10.73 36.19
CA ALA A 88 -11.64 -10.36 37.60
C ALA A 88 -12.66 -11.08 38.49
N ALA A 89 -13.93 -11.19 38.06
CA ALA A 89 -14.98 -11.91 38.75
C ALA A 89 -14.64 -13.42 38.93
N ARG A 90 -14.04 -14.05 37.95
CA ARG A 90 -13.61 -15.46 38.05
C ARG A 90 -12.43 -15.65 38.98
N LEU A 91 -11.43 -14.76 38.95
CA LEU A 91 -10.35 -14.76 39.95
C LEU A 91 -10.91 -14.69 41.38
N MET A 92 -11.84 -13.75 41.59
CA MET A 92 -12.52 -13.63 42.90
C MET A 92 -13.28 -14.91 43.27
N SER A 93 -13.99 -15.55 42.35
CA SER A 93 -14.82 -16.74 42.61
C SER A 93 -14.00 -17.96 43.03
N MET A 94 -12.76 -18.10 42.54
CA MET A 94 -11.83 -19.21 42.91
C MET A 94 -11.06 -18.89 44.18
N ALA A 95 -10.96 -17.63 44.57
CA ALA A 95 -10.23 -17.22 45.76
C ALA A 95 -10.83 -17.86 47.03
N ARG A 96 -9.97 -18.28 47.93
CA ARG A 96 -10.37 -18.67 49.30
C ARG A 96 -10.67 -17.43 50.15
N PRO A 97 -11.45 -17.53 51.18
CA PRO A 97 -11.59 -16.43 52.13
C PRO A 97 -10.25 -15.86 52.61
N GLY A 98 -10.01 -14.58 52.41
CA GLY A 98 -8.76 -13.89 52.69
C GLY A 98 -7.73 -13.91 51.57
N GLN A 99 -8.02 -14.51 50.46
CA GLN A 99 -7.11 -14.64 49.30
C GLN A 99 -7.30 -13.49 48.32
N ILE A 100 -6.18 -12.93 47.83
CA ILE A 100 -6.12 -11.95 46.77
C ILE A 100 -5.45 -12.61 45.55
N LEU A 101 -6.21 -12.89 44.49
CA LEU A 101 -5.72 -13.51 43.28
C LEU A 101 -5.56 -12.47 42.17
N LEU A 102 -4.46 -12.63 41.39
CA LEU A 102 -4.14 -11.77 40.27
C LEU A 102 -3.98 -12.60 39.02
N SER A 103 -4.34 -12.02 37.87
CA SER A 103 -3.84 -12.51 36.58
C SER A 103 -2.36 -12.19 36.42
N ALA A 104 -1.65 -12.90 35.55
CA ALA A 104 -0.25 -12.66 35.26
C ALA A 104 0.04 -11.20 34.86
N VAL A 105 -0.84 -10.58 34.08
CA VAL A 105 -0.72 -9.17 33.68
C VAL A 105 -0.83 -8.25 34.91
N ALA A 106 -1.81 -8.48 35.78
CA ALA A 106 -1.99 -7.68 36.99
C ALA A 106 -0.79 -7.89 37.93
N GLU A 107 -0.34 -9.13 38.15
CA GLU A 107 0.84 -9.42 38.95
C GLU A 107 2.06 -8.66 38.42
N SER A 108 2.36 -8.81 37.17
CA SER A 108 3.56 -8.22 36.54
C SER A 108 3.59 -6.68 36.67
N LEU A 109 2.44 -6.00 36.53
CA LEU A 109 2.35 -4.55 36.69
C LEU A 109 2.44 -4.11 38.14
N THR A 110 1.79 -4.84 39.06
CA THR A 110 1.73 -4.47 40.48
C THR A 110 2.97 -4.88 41.26
N HIS A 111 3.61 -6.02 40.92
CA HIS A 111 4.80 -6.50 41.60
C HIS A 111 5.97 -5.51 41.51
N ARG A 112 6.16 -4.92 40.34
CA ARG A 112 7.22 -3.94 40.11
C ARG A 112 6.93 -2.57 40.68
N ALA A 113 5.65 -2.20 40.75
CA ALA A 113 5.22 -0.98 41.39
C ALA A 113 5.10 -1.14 42.95
N ALA A 114 5.37 -2.31 43.52
CA ALA A 114 5.15 -2.60 44.91
C ALA A 114 5.92 -1.64 45.86
N ARG A 115 7.09 -1.13 45.43
CA ARG A 115 7.86 -0.12 46.16
C ARG A 115 7.09 1.19 46.43
N GLU A 116 6.10 1.53 45.59
CA GLU A 116 5.24 2.70 45.83
C GLU A 116 4.36 2.55 47.06
N LEU A 117 4.19 1.35 47.58
CA LEU A 117 3.49 1.08 48.82
C LEU A 117 4.38 1.29 50.07
N GLY A 118 5.61 1.83 49.89
CA GLY A 118 6.58 2.07 50.97
C GLY A 118 7.12 0.77 51.59
N ASP A 119 7.53 0.81 52.85
CA ASP A 119 8.09 -0.35 53.57
C ASP A 119 7.20 -1.60 53.55
N ARG A 120 5.94 -1.41 53.26
CA ARG A 120 4.97 -2.51 53.09
C ARG A 120 5.19 -3.29 51.80
N GLY A 121 5.59 -2.60 50.73
CA GLY A 121 5.86 -3.23 49.45
C GLY A 121 6.93 -4.30 49.51
N GLU A 122 7.92 -4.16 50.43
CA GLU A 122 8.99 -5.14 50.64
C GLU A 122 8.56 -6.38 51.43
N ARG A 123 7.43 -6.30 52.19
CA ARG A 123 6.89 -7.38 53.02
C ARG A 123 5.77 -8.18 52.36
N ILE A 124 5.43 -7.84 51.12
CA ILE A 124 4.39 -8.54 50.37
C ILE A 124 4.93 -9.85 49.83
N LEU A 125 4.21 -10.92 50.06
CA LEU A 125 4.51 -12.24 49.52
C LEU A 125 3.74 -12.45 48.22
N TRP A 126 4.43 -12.97 47.19
CA TRP A 126 3.89 -13.33 45.90
C TRP A 126 4.01 -14.83 45.72
N LYS A 127 2.95 -15.49 45.27
CA LYS A 127 2.90 -16.92 45.05
C LYS A 127 2.22 -17.28 43.74
N SER A 128 2.96 -17.91 42.81
CA SER A 128 2.34 -18.50 41.64
C SER A 128 1.55 -19.75 42.00
N HIS A 129 0.35 -19.86 41.47
CA HIS A 129 -0.50 -21.06 41.56
C HIS A 129 -0.54 -21.83 40.22
N GLY A 130 0.27 -21.45 39.28
CA GLY A 130 0.38 -22.07 37.94
C GLY A 130 -0.78 -21.72 37.01
N ARG A 131 -0.90 -22.48 35.96
CA ARG A 131 -1.86 -22.24 34.90
C ARG A 131 -3.24 -22.82 35.24
N TRP A 132 -4.27 -21.98 34.94
CA TRP A 132 -5.66 -22.32 35.18
C TRP A 132 -6.48 -22.06 33.93
N ARG A 133 -7.49 -22.91 33.70
CA ARG A 133 -8.46 -22.74 32.63
C ARG A 133 -9.74 -22.13 33.18
N PHE A 134 -10.23 -21.12 32.46
CA PHE A 134 -11.52 -20.51 32.75
C PHE A 134 -12.54 -20.88 31.68
N LYS A 135 -13.76 -21.23 32.07
CA LYS A 135 -14.85 -21.50 31.12
C LYS A 135 -15.12 -20.23 30.29
N GLY A 136 -14.95 -20.33 28.93
CA GLY A 136 -15.15 -19.24 27.98
C GLY A 136 -13.93 -18.30 27.80
N VAL A 137 -12.73 -18.69 28.34
CA VAL A 137 -11.44 -18.12 28.02
C VAL A 137 -10.65 -19.23 27.34
N PRO A 138 -10.23 -19.09 26.07
CA PRO A 138 -9.66 -20.20 25.29
C PRO A 138 -8.34 -20.71 25.81
N THR A 139 -7.53 -19.83 26.41
CA THR A 139 -6.16 -20.14 26.85
C THR A 139 -6.04 -20.20 28.36
N PRO A 140 -5.27 -21.17 28.91
CA PRO A 140 -4.93 -21.19 30.30
C PRO A 140 -4.18 -19.92 30.72
N MET A 141 -4.55 -19.35 31.86
CA MET A 141 -3.93 -18.15 32.43
C MET A 141 -3.15 -18.54 33.68
N GLU A 142 -1.94 -18.00 33.83
CA GLU A 142 -1.21 -18.12 35.07
C GLU A 142 -1.80 -17.19 36.15
N ILE A 143 -1.96 -17.73 37.37
CA ILE A 143 -2.58 -17.03 38.46
C ILE A 143 -1.58 -16.90 39.59
N TYR A 144 -1.57 -15.71 40.15
CA TYR A 144 -0.75 -15.37 41.30
C TYR A 144 -1.61 -15.03 42.47
N GLU A 145 -1.09 -15.27 43.67
CA GLU A 145 -1.61 -14.79 44.92
C GLU A 145 -0.66 -13.77 45.50
N VAL A 146 -1.22 -12.70 46.03
CA VAL A 146 -0.46 -11.65 46.73
C VAL A 146 -1.03 -11.42 48.10
N GLY A 147 -0.17 -11.13 49.06
CA GLY A 147 -0.64 -10.78 50.38
C GLY A 147 0.44 -10.64 51.44
N GLU A 148 0.02 -10.36 52.66
CA GLU A 148 0.88 -10.19 53.83
C GLU A 148 0.87 -11.44 54.72
N ILE A 149 1.97 -11.67 55.42
CA ILE A 149 2.09 -12.78 56.41
C ILE A 149 0.96 -12.67 57.41
N ASP A 150 0.38 -13.79 57.80
CA ASP A 150 -0.72 -13.95 58.75
C ASP A 150 -2.08 -13.29 58.33
N VAL A 151 -2.15 -12.67 57.16
CA VAL A 151 -3.38 -12.12 56.60
C VAL A 151 -3.90 -12.97 55.44
N THR A 152 -2.99 -13.45 54.59
CA THR A 152 -3.32 -14.16 53.38
C THR A 152 -2.97 -15.65 53.45
N PRO A 153 -3.84 -16.57 52.97
CA PRO A 153 -3.68 -17.99 53.23
C PRO A 153 -2.55 -18.66 52.42
N LEU A 154 -2.06 -18.08 51.33
CA LEU A 154 -1.04 -18.64 50.40
C LEU A 154 -1.27 -20.11 50.02
N ARG A 155 -2.54 -20.51 49.90
CA ARG A 155 -2.98 -21.88 49.56
C ARG A 155 -3.55 -21.94 48.15
N ALA A 156 -3.49 -23.14 47.54
CA ALA A 156 -4.04 -23.30 46.21
C ALA A 156 -5.50 -22.85 46.12
N PRO A 157 -5.88 -22.09 45.08
CA PRO A 157 -7.25 -21.66 44.82
C PRO A 157 -8.22 -22.84 44.77
N ARG A 158 -9.52 -22.58 44.89
CA ARG A 158 -10.54 -23.63 44.80
C ARG A 158 -10.84 -23.98 43.32
N HIS A 159 -10.94 -25.26 43.07
CA HIS A 159 -11.51 -25.72 41.77
C HIS A 159 -13.02 -25.44 41.75
N SER A 160 -13.50 -25.03 40.57
CA SER A 160 -14.94 -24.87 40.32
C SER A 160 -15.28 -25.36 38.91
N PRO A 161 -16.55 -25.58 38.57
CA PRO A 161 -16.98 -25.93 37.20
C PRO A 161 -16.65 -24.83 36.19
N LYS A 162 -16.29 -23.62 36.61
CA LYS A 162 -15.97 -22.46 35.79
C LYS A 162 -14.48 -22.13 35.77
N ALA A 163 -13.66 -22.79 36.63
CA ALA A 163 -12.21 -22.57 36.73
C ALA A 163 -11.51 -23.77 37.37
N TRP A 164 -10.56 -24.35 36.69
CA TRP A 164 -9.81 -25.55 37.14
C TRP A 164 -8.36 -25.45 36.74
N ARG A 165 -7.48 -26.12 37.52
CA ARG A 165 -6.04 -26.14 37.28
C ARG A 165 -5.75 -26.95 36.01
N ASP A 166 -4.92 -26.41 35.13
CA ASP A 166 -4.46 -27.09 33.90
C ASP A 166 -3.34 -28.09 34.29
N ILE A 167 -3.75 -29.26 34.80
CA ILE A 167 -2.84 -30.34 35.15
C ILE A 167 -2.79 -31.33 34.00
N PRO A 168 -1.64 -31.46 33.32
CA PRO A 168 -1.44 -32.40 32.23
C PRO A 168 -1.77 -33.83 32.64
N LEU A 169 -2.37 -34.66 31.78
CA LEU A 169 -2.81 -36.04 32.03
C LEU A 169 -1.68 -36.96 32.55
N TRP A 170 -0.45 -36.68 32.12
CA TRP A 170 0.74 -37.45 32.49
C TRP A 170 1.25 -37.22 33.96
N ARG A 171 0.78 -36.24 34.67
CA ARG A 171 1.06 -35.99 36.09
C ARG A 171 0.05 -36.63 37.05
N ARG A 172 -0.89 -37.42 36.52
CA ARG A 172 -1.81 -38.17 37.37
C ARG A 172 -1.15 -39.45 37.89
N PRO A 173 -1.39 -39.87 39.15
CA PRO A 173 -0.67 -41.04 39.72
C PRO A 173 -0.71 -42.36 38.93
N ALA A 174 -1.78 -42.53 38.13
CA ALA A 174 -1.91 -43.70 37.25
C ALA A 174 -1.01 -43.66 35.99
N ALA A 175 -0.47 -42.51 35.64
CA ALA A 175 0.36 -42.34 34.44
C ALA A 175 1.85 -42.55 34.75
N LEU A 176 2.28 -42.37 36.02
CA LEU A 176 3.67 -42.50 36.41
C LEU A 176 4.22 -43.92 36.30
N LEU A 177 3.38 -44.96 36.32
CA LEU A 177 3.80 -46.37 36.11
C LEU A 177 3.98 -46.74 34.62
N ALA A 178 3.37 -46.01 33.70
CA ALA A 178 3.56 -46.17 32.27
C ALA A 178 4.79 -45.41 31.74
N GLU A 179 5.29 -44.43 32.48
CA GLU A 179 6.35 -43.51 32.05
C GLU A 179 7.73 -44.16 31.95
N THR A 180 8.04 -45.14 32.77
CA THR A 180 9.35 -45.81 32.74
C THR A 180 9.62 -46.60 31.47
N LEU A 181 8.59 -47.07 30.79
CA LEU A 181 8.75 -47.79 29.51
C LEU A 181 8.70 -46.86 28.29
N VAL A 182 8.02 -45.69 28.43
CA VAL A 182 7.84 -44.71 27.36
C VAL A 182 9.06 -43.77 27.29
N VAL A 183 9.78 -43.55 28.41
CA VAL A 183 10.90 -42.58 28.49
C VAL A 183 12.04 -42.91 27.50
N ALA A 184 12.38 -44.19 27.28
CA ALA A 184 13.41 -44.55 26.31
C ALA A 184 13.00 -44.28 24.82
N THR A 185 11.73 -44.51 24.50
CA THR A 185 11.20 -44.25 23.14
C THR A 185 10.88 -42.76 22.94
N VAL A 186 10.50 -42.05 24.02
CA VAL A 186 10.14 -40.64 24.02
C VAL A 186 11.37 -39.74 23.91
N CYS A 187 12.56 -40.12 24.44
CA CYS A 187 13.77 -39.30 24.29
C CYS A 187 14.17 -39.08 22.84
N VAL A 188 13.92 -40.00 21.94
CA VAL A 188 14.19 -39.85 20.50
C VAL A 188 13.04 -39.09 19.80
N SER A 189 11.81 -39.29 20.23
CA SER A 189 10.63 -38.59 19.68
C SER A 189 10.51 -37.17 20.23
N VAL A 190 10.86 -36.94 21.49
CA VAL A 190 10.80 -35.62 22.15
C VAL A 190 11.74 -34.61 21.48
N TRP A 191 12.93 -35.07 21.00
CA TRP A 191 13.82 -34.19 20.23
C TRP A 191 13.19 -33.69 18.91
N PHE A 192 12.24 -34.44 18.35
CA PHE A 192 11.53 -34.05 17.11
C PHE A 192 10.26 -33.20 17.38
N PHE A 193 9.68 -33.29 18.58
CA PHE A 193 8.38 -32.66 18.90
C PHE A 193 8.45 -31.50 19.88
N THR A 194 9.62 -31.11 20.39
CA THR A 194 9.78 -29.95 21.28
C THR A 194 10.01 -28.63 20.53
N ARG A 195 9.46 -28.50 19.31
CA ARG A 195 9.18 -27.16 18.81
C ARG A 195 7.94 -26.68 19.56
N ALA A 196 8.11 -25.67 20.43
CA ALA A 196 6.97 -24.98 21.04
C ALA A 196 5.97 -24.65 19.91
N GLU A 197 4.78 -25.23 19.98
CA GLU A 197 3.73 -24.81 19.05
C GLU A 197 3.53 -23.31 19.25
N PRO A 198 3.56 -22.51 18.17
CA PRO A 198 3.30 -21.08 18.28
C PRO A 198 1.93 -20.89 18.93
N ALA A 199 1.81 -19.90 19.80
CA ALA A 199 0.59 -19.59 20.54
C ALA A 199 -0.65 -19.36 19.63
N ILE A 200 -0.41 -19.06 18.38
CA ILE A 200 -1.35 -19.05 17.26
C ILE A 200 -0.72 -19.87 16.15
N ALA A 201 -1.54 -20.58 15.32
CA ALA A 201 -1.10 -21.16 14.05
C ALA A 201 -0.75 -20.02 13.07
N PHE A 202 0.43 -19.41 13.25
CA PHE A 202 0.89 -18.30 12.44
C PHE A 202 1.73 -18.86 11.30
N ALA A 203 1.24 -18.69 10.09
CA ALA A 203 1.97 -19.11 8.91
C ALA A 203 3.13 -18.15 8.61
N GLU A 204 4.19 -18.66 8.03
CA GLU A 204 5.21 -17.81 7.42
C GLU A 204 4.55 -16.79 6.48
N ARG A 205 4.93 -15.51 6.59
CA ARG A 205 4.30 -14.39 5.88
C ARG A 205 2.84 -14.10 6.31
N GLY A 206 2.46 -14.51 7.52
CA GLY A 206 1.17 -14.13 8.11
C GLY A 206 1.08 -12.62 8.37
N TRP A 207 -0.13 -12.08 8.20
CA TRP A 207 -0.41 -10.67 8.45
C TRP A 207 -0.74 -10.42 9.92
N VAL A 208 -0.25 -9.28 10.44
CA VAL A 208 -0.59 -8.78 11.76
C VAL A 208 -1.10 -7.34 11.67
N VAL A 209 -2.04 -7.00 12.57
CA VAL A 209 -2.48 -5.62 12.80
C VAL A 209 -1.79 -5.11 14.06
N VAL A 210 -1.20 -3.94 14.00
CA VAL A 210 -0.68 -3.23 15.17
C VAL A 210 -1.73 -2.21 15.61
N GLY A 211 -2.23 -2.33 16.82
CA GLY A 211 -3.12 -1.34 17.42
C GLY A 211 -2.34 -0.16 17.98
N ASP A 212 -3.06 0.91 18.34
CA ASP A 212 -2.46 2.13 18.88
C ASP A 212 -1.71 1.88 20.18
N LEU A 213 -0.60 2.58 20.37
CA LEU A 213 0.19 2.47 21.59
C LEU A 213 -0.57 3.01 22.80
N ARG A 214 -0.76 2.16 23.81
CA ARG A 214 -1.29 2.58 25.08
C ARG A 214 -0.18 3.17 25.96
N ASN A 215 -0.09 4.50 26.02
CA ASN A 215 0.90 5.21 26.82
C ASN A 215 0.35 5.51 28.24
N LEU A 216 0.94 4.92 29.25
CA LEU A 216 0.61 5.09 30.66
C LEU A 216 1.66 5.92 31.42
N THR A 217 2.65 6.48 30.72
CA THR A 217 3.73 7.28 31.34
C THR A 217 3.35 8.74 31.51
N GLY A 218 2.36 9.24 30.76
CA GLY A 218 2.01 10.66 30.67
C GLY A 218 2.97 11.49 29.82
N ASN A 219 4.06 10.90 29.28
CA ASN A 219 4.99 11.60 28.40
C ASN A 219 4.57 11.40 26.94
N THR A 220 4.00 12.45 26.33
CA THR A 220 3.49 12.43 24.94
C THR A 220 4.60 12.26 23.88
N LEU A 221 5.88 12.41 24.23
CA LEU A 221 6.99 12.12 23.33
C LEU A 221 7.02 10.64 22.90
N LEU A 222 6.51 9.75 23.76
CA LEU A 222 6.55 8.30 23.54
C LEU A 222 5.39 7.80 22.67
N ASP A 223 4.32 8.56 22.45
CA ASP A 223 3.13 8.11 21.72
C ASP A 223 3.50 7.63 20.31
N SER A 224 3.61 8.52 19.37
CA SER A 224 3.87 8.18 17.96
C SER A 224 5.30 7.64 17.72
N SER A 225 6.27 8.05 18.56
CA SER A 225 7.66 7.60 18.36
C SER A 225 7.86 6.11 18.66
N LEU A 226 7.30 5.58 19.75
CA LEU A 226 7.43 4.14 20.07
C LEU A 226 6.54 3.26 19.21
N GLU A 227 5.37 3.74 18.81
CA GLU A 227 4.53 3.04 17.86
C GLU A 227 5.24 2.86 16.53
N GLN A 228 5.81 3.94 15.99
CA GLN A 228 6.59 3.89 14.75
C GLN A 228 7.86 3.03 14.91
N ALA A 229 8.54 3.11 16.04
CA ALA A 229 9.69 2.27 16.34
C ALA A 229 9.33 0.77 16.33
N LEU A 230 8.21 0.39 16.98
CA LEU A 230 7.72 -1.00 16.97
C LEU A 230 7.43 -1.47 15.55
N ARG A 231 6.77 -0.63 14.76
CA ARG A 231 6.45 -0.94 13.37
C ARG A 231 7.71 -1.15 12.53
N ILE A 232 8.68 -0.24 12.59
CA ILE A 232 9.97 -0.38 11.88
C ILE A 232 10.70 -1.65 12.32
N SER A 233 10.70 -1.98 13.61
CA SER A 233 11.36 -3.18 14.15
C SER A 233 10.67 -4.46 13.66
N LEU A 234 9.33 -4.51 13.60
CA LEU A 234 8.56 -5.63 13.06
C LEU A 234 8.77 -5.81 11.55
N GLU A 235 8.79 -4.74 10.80
CA GLU A 235 8.95 -4.73 9.34
C GLU A 235 10.34 -5.17 8.86
N GLN A 236 11.33 -5.30 9.75
CA GLN A 236 12.59 -5.97 9.45
C GLN A 236 12.41 -7.50 9.31
N SER A 237 11.32 -8.06 9.83
CA SER A 237 11.02 -9.50 9.72
C SER A 237 10.72 -9.89 8.26
N ARG A 238 11.23 -11.02 7.84
CA ARG A 238 10.80 -11.70 6.61
C ARG A 238 9.72 -12.74 6.87
N TYR A 239 9.32 -12.92 8.12
CA TYR A 239 8.35 -13.93 8.56
C TYR A 239 6.99 -13.31 8.87
N VAL A 240 6.95 -12.05 9.32
CA VAL A 240 5.74 -11.33 9.73
C VAL A 240 5.46 -10.18 8.76
N ASN A 241 4.24 -10.09 8.26
CA ASN A 241 3.77 -8.97 7.45
C ASN A 241 2.93 -8.02 8.33
N VAL A 242 3.25 -6.74 8.31
CA VAL A 242 2.50 -5.73 9.09
C VAL A 242 1.50 -5.01 8.19
N LEU A 243 0.22 -5.00 8.58
CA LEU A 243 -0.79 -4.23 7.87
C LEU A 243 -0.49 -2.73 8.04
N SER A 244 -0.40 -2.00 6.93
CA SER A 244 -0.03 -0.58 6.95
C SER A 244 -1.12 0.29 7.60
N ASP A 245 -0.73 1.43 8.20
CA ASP A 245 -1.67 2.39 8.80
C ASP A 245 -2.69 2.91 7.80
N MET A 246 -2.25 3.18 6.57
CA MET A 246 -3.14 3.58 5.49
C MET A 246 -4.24 2.54 5.26
N LYS A 247 -3.90 1.24 5.32
CA LYS A 247 -4.87 0.17 5.15
C LYS A 247 -5.80 0.03 6.34
N VAL A 248 -5.28 0.15 7.55
CA VAL A 248 -6.10 0.16 8.78
C VAL A 248 -7.13 1.29 8.70
N ARG A 249 -6.72 2.51 8.35
CA ARG A 249 -7.59 3.68 8.18
C ARG A 249 -8.65 3.49 7.10
N ASP A 250 -8.27 2.96 5.92
CA ASP A 250 -9.21 2.62 4.85
C ASP A 250 -10.28 1.62 5.33
N THR A 251 -9.87 0.60 6.06
CA THR A 251 -10.81 -0.39 6.61
C THR A 251 -11.71 0.22 7.68
N MET A 252 -11.19 1.09 8.57
CA MET A 252 -12.01 1.82 9.54
C MET A 252 -13.05 2.72 8.86
N THR A 253 -12.67 3.42 7.81
CA THR A 253 -13.60 4.24 7.01
C THR A 253 -14.72 3.39 6.42
N ARG A 254 -14.41 2.21 5.86
CA ARG A 254 -15.41 1.24 5.38
C ARG A 254 -16.29 0.68 6.51
N MET A 255 -15.78 0.61 7.72
CA MET A 255 -16.55 0.27 8.94
C MET A 255 -17.42 1.44 9.43
N LYS A 256 -17.42 2.58 8.73
CA LYS A 256 -18.06 3.84 9.16
C LYS A 256 -17.56 4.32 10.52
N ARG A 257 -16.28 4.10 10.81
CA ARG A 257 -15.55 4.63 11.94
C ARG A 257 -14.64 5.75 11.45
N ASP A 258 -14.66 6.87 12.17
CA ASP A 258 -13.74 7.96 11.86
C ASP A 258 -12.32 7.60 12.33
N PRO A 259 -11.35 7.41 11.41
CA PRO A 259 -10.00 6.98 11.76
C PRO A 259 -9.17 8.05 12.46
N ASP A 260 -9.65 9.30 12.57
CA ASP A 260 -8.95 10.37 13.27
C ASP A 260 -9.38 10.51 14.74
N SER A 261 -10.55 10.00 15.08
CA SER A 261 -11.12 10.12 16.44
C SER A 261 -11.24 8.80 17.19
N VAL A 262 -11.19 7.66 16.49
CA VAL A 262 -11.38 6.32 17.09
C VAL A 262 -10.03 5.65 17.28
N VAL A 263 -9.70 5.31 18.52
CA VAL A 263 -8.49 4.56 18.88
C VAL A 263 -8.59 3.13 18.36
N VAL A 264 -7.51 2.65 17.72
CA VAL A 264 -7.39 1.26 17.26
C VAL A 264 -7.06 0.35 18.45
N ASP A 265 -8.05 0.17 19.31
CA ASP A 265 -7.99 -0.69 20.48
C ASP A 265 -8.11 -2.19 20.10
N ARG A 266 -8.18 -3.06 21.11
CA ARG A 266 -8.35 -4.51 20.94
C ARG A 266 -9.53 -4.87 20.03
N ALA A 267 -10.67 -4.23 20.22
CA ALA A 267 -11.90 -4.56 19.50
C ALA A 267 -11.82 -4.11 18.03
N ILE A 268 -11.40 -2.88 17.80
CA ILE A 268 -11.23 -2.31 16.45
C ILE A 268 -10.13 -3.04 15.69
N ALA A 269 -8.96 -3.26 16.30
CA ALA A 269 -7.85 -3.98 15.67
C ALA A 269 -8.24 -5.42 15.30
N SER A 270 -9.04 -6.10 16.15
CA SER A 270 -9.53 -7.45 15.85
C SER A 270 -10.55 -7.44 14.72
N GLU A 271 -11.44 -6.46 14.65
CA GLU A 271 -12.39 -6.33 13.54
C GLU A 271 -11.65 -6.03 12.21
N VAL A 272 -10.66 -5.13 12.21
CA VAL A 272 -9.79 -4.86 11.06
C VAL A 272 -9.07 -6.14 10.63
N ALA A 273 -8.47 -6.86 11.58
CA ALA A 273 -7.74 -8.10 11.30
C ALA A 273 -8.64 -9.16 10.62
N MET A 274 -9.87 -9.34 11.10
CA MET A 274 -10.82 -10.28 10.50
C MET A 274 -11.24 -9.87 9.08
N ARG A 275 -11.39 -8.58 8.82
CA ARG A 275 -11.82 -8.06 7.51
C ARG A 275 -10.72 -8.15 6.46
N ASP A 276 -9.49 -7.89 6.86
CA ASP A 276 -8.33 -7.84 5.96
C ASP A 276 -7.49 -9.13 6.01
N GLY A 277 -7.96 -10.18 6.72
CA GLY A 277 -7.34 -11.51 6.75
C GLY A 277 -6.04 -11.56 7.54
N ALA A 278 -5.86 -10.70 8.55
CA ALA A 278 -4.73 -10.78 9.46
C ALA A 278 -4.96 -11.87 10.52
N SER A 279 -3.90 -12.62 10.85
CA SER A 279 -3.94 -13.77 11.75
C SER A 279 -3.79 -13.38 13.22
N ALA A 280 -3.27 -12.19 13.50
CA ALA A 280 -3.01 -11.74 14.86
C ALA A 280 -3.10 -10.22 14.99
N VAL A 281 -3.34 -9.76 16.21
CA VAL A 281 -3.31 -8.35 16.61
C VAL A 281 -2.20 -8.17 17.64
N ILE A 282 -1.40 -7.10 17.49
CA ILE A 282 -0.33 -6.71 18.41
C ILE A 282 -0.77 -5.43 19.11
N LEU A 283 -0.86 -5.46 20.45
CA LEU A 283 -1.26 -4.31 21.27
C LEU A 283 -0.06 -3.85 22.11
N PRO A 284 0.60 -2.75 21.74
CA PRO A 284 1.71 -2.21 22.51
C PRO A 284 1.24 -1.38 23.72
N THR A 285 1.98 -1.47 24.82
CA THR A 285 1.76 -0.64 26.00
C THR A 285 3.10 -0.17 26.57
N VAL A 286 3.20 1.11 26.90
CA VAL A 286 4.34 1.67 27.62
C VAL A 286 3.88 2.21 28.97
N ALA A 287 4.63 1.92 30.02
CA ALA A 287 4.35 2.38 31.39
C ALA A 287 5.65 2.75 32.10
N GLU A 288 5.58 3.68 33.04
CA GLU A 288 6.67 3.97 33.95
C GLU A 288 6.35 3.38 35.32
N ILE A 289 7.25 2.53 35.80
CA ILE A 289 7.07 1.80 37.05
C ILE A 289 8.36 1.93 37.89
N GLY A 290 8.29 2.68 38.98
CA GLY A 290 9.44 2.89 39.85
C GLY A 290 10.64 3.55 39.18
N GLY A 291 10.40 4.55 38.30
CA GLY A 291 11.43 5.24 37.53
C GLY A 291 12.01 4.45 36.36
N LYS A 292 11.49 3.26 36.07
CA LYS A 292 11.89 2.42 34.95
C LYS A 292 10.82 2.41 33.88
N LEU A 293 11.24 2.51 32.61
CA LEU A 293 10.35 2.39 31.48
C LEU A 293 10.08 0.91 31.19
N ARG A 294 8.81 0.51 31.18
CA ARG A 294 8.37 -0.82 30.77
C ARG A 294 7.64 -0.74 29.45
N PHE A 295 8.17 -1.39 28.43
CA PHE A 295 7.50 -1.61 27.16
C PHE A 295 7.00 -3.04 27.09
N SER A 296 5.72 -3.23 26.78
CA SER A 296 5.07 -4.54 26.70
C SER A 296 4.23 -4.64 25.44
N VAL A 297 4.09 -5.86 24.93
CA VAL A 297 3.21 -6.18 23.79
C VAL A 297 2.34 -7.36 24.17
N GLU A 298 1.06 -7.30 23.77
CA GLU A 298 0.14 -8.43 23.81
C GLU A 298 -0.13 -8.90 22.39
N LEU A 299 -0.05 -10.21 22.18
CA LEU A 299 -0.50 -10.86 20.96
C LEU A 299 -1.91 -11.38 21.18
N VAL A 300 -2.85 -10.97 20.36
CA VAL A 300 -4.28 -11.25 20.52
C VAL A 300 -4.77 -12.04 19.31
N ASP A 301 -5.54 -13.11 19.57
CA ASP A 301 -6.31 -13.78 18.52
C ASP A 301 -7.51 -12.90 18.14
N PRO A 302 -7.60 -12.44 16.87
CA PRO A 302 -8.66 -11.53 16.45
C PRO A 302 -10.08 -12.14 16.55
N ARG A 303 -10.21 -13.46 16.48
CA ARG A 303 -11.53 -14.15 16.52
C ARG A 303 -12.09 -14.23 17.93
N THR A 304 -11.23 -14.48 18.88
CA THR A 304 -11.62 -14.66 20.28
C THR A 304 -11.37 -13.43 21.14
N GLN A 305 -10.60 -12.48 20.61
CA GLN A 305 -10.14 -11.28 21.29
C GLN A 305 -9.39 -11.58 22.62
N THR A 306 -8.80 -12.77 22.72
CA THR A 306 -8.03 -13.16 23.89
C THR A 306 -6.54 -12.98 23.65
N THR A 307 -5.83 -12.54 24.69
CA THR A 307 -4.37 -12.50 24.67
C THR A 307 -3.83 -13.93 24.70
N VAL A 308 -3.13 -14.32 23.65
CA VAL A 308 -2.52 -15.66 23.50
C VAL A 308 -1.04 -15.67 23.88
N TYR A 309 -0.39 -14.51 23.82
CA TYR A 309 1.01 -14.35 24.21
C TYR A 309 1.24 -12.90 24.67
N SER A 310 2.09 -12.69 25.64
CA SER A 310 2.51 -11.36 26.05
C SER A 310 3.97 -11.34 26.48
N GLU A 311 4.67 -10.31 26.10
CA GLU A 311 6.06 -10.07 26.44
C GLU A 311 6.28 -8.65 26.90
N PHE A 312 7.32 -8.46 27.70
CA PHE A 312 7.74 -7.14 28.12
C PHE A 312 9.24 -7.05 28.34
N VAL A 313 9.75 -5.84 28.22
CA VAL A 313 11.11 -5.46 28.61
C VAL A 313 11.05 -4.22 29.48
N GLN A 314 11.96 -4.13 30.41
CA GLN A 314 12.13 -2.98 31.30
C GLN A 314 13.51 -2.39 31.11
N GLY A 315 13.56 -1.06 30.96
CA GLY A 315 14.79 -0.31 30.77
C GLY A 315 14.89 0.88 31.71
N ASP A 316 16.05 1.50 31.73
CA ASP A 316 16.34 2.64 32.61
C ASP A 316 16.00 3.96 31.90
N GLY A 317 14.76 4.44 32.13
CA GLY A 317 14.27 5.71 31.60
C GLY A 317 14.19 5.82 30.06
N LEU A 318 14.03 7.03 29.56
CA LEU A 318 13.87 7.34 28.14
C LEU A 318 15.00 6.84 27.23
N PRO A 319 16.30 6.86 27.61
CA PRO A 319 17.37 6.36 26.74
C PRO A 319 17.24 4.88 26.38
N SER A 320 16.56 4.09 27.20
CA SER A 320 16.35 2.66 26.94
C SER A 320 15.11 2.36 26.06
N ALA A 321 14.34 3.36 25.66
CA ALA A 321 13.06 3.18 24.97
C ALA A 321 13.19 2.36 23.69
N LEU A 322 14.07 2.76 22.79
CA LEU A 322 14.27 2.08 21.50
C LEU A 322 14.84 0.67 21.65
N SER A 323 15.81 0.48 22.56
CA SER A 323 16.37 -0.85 22.83
C SER A 323 15.34 -1.78 23.49
N SER A 324 14.41 -1.24 24.28
CA SER A 324 13.30 -2.02 24.85
C SER A 324 12.32 -2.49 23.78
N VAL A 325 12.03 -1.64 22.80
CA VAL A 325 11.21 -2.01 21.64
C VAL A 325 11.88 -3.15 20.86
N ASP A 326 13.18 -3.02 20.52
CA ASP A 326 13.92 -4.06 19.79
C ASP A 326 13.89 -5.41 20.52
N GLN A 327 14.12 -5.40 21.83
CA GLN A 327 14.13 -6.63 22.62
C GLN A 327 12.74 -7.29 22.70
N VAL A 328 11.68 -6.49 22.89
CA VAL A 328 10.29 -7.00 22.89
C VAL A 328 9.92 -7.55 21.53
N THR A 329 10.25 -6.84 20.44
CA THR A 329 9.96 -7.28 19.09
C THR A 329 10.69 -8.60 18.76
N ARG A 330 11.95 -8.74 19.16
CA ARG A 330 12.70 -9.99 19.00
C ARG A 330 11.98 -11.18 19.67
N LYS A 331 11.54 -11.01 20.91
CA LYS A 331 10.81 -12.04 21.66
C LYS A 331 9.43 -12.32 21.06
N LEU A 332 8.73 -11.28 20.60
CA LEU A 332 7.45 -11.41 19.92
C LEU A 332 7.58 -12.23 18.63
N ARG A 333 8.60 -11.94 17.80
CA ARG A 333 8.88 -12.68 16.56
C ARG A 333 9.19 -14.15 16.83
N GLN A 334 9.93 -14.44 17.90
CA GLN A 334 10.15 -15.83 18.37
C GLN A 334 8.82 -16.50 18.80
N GLY A 335 7.98 -15.78 19.53
CA GLY A 335 6.64 -16.26 19.94
C GLY A 335 5.69 -16.51 18.77
N LEU A 336 5.87 -15.83 17.65
CA LEU A 336 5.16 -16.06 16.39
C LEU A 336 5.73 -17.25 15.58
N GLY A 337 6.90 -17.79 15.96
CA GLY A 337 7.50 -18.95 15.31
C GLY A 337 8.71 -18.66 14.42
N GLU A 338 9.16 -17.40 14.35
CA GLU A 338 10.37 -17.08 13.56
C GLU A 338 11.64 -17.67 14.22
N VAL A 339 12.47 -18.31 13.40
CA VAL A 339 13.70 -18.96 13.88
C VAL A 339 14.72 -17.92 14.34
N VAL A 340 15.34 -18.12 15.50
CA VAL A 340 16.31 -17.18 16.11
C VAL A 340 17.44 -16.80 15.15
N ALA A 341 17.99 -17.76 14.40
CA ALA A 341 19.02 -17.48 13.40
C ALA A 341 18.57 -16.54 12.28
N SER A 342 17.27 -16.57 11.88
CA SER A 342 16.68 -15.62 10.94
C SER A 342 16.59 -14.22 11.55
N ILE A 343 16.11 -14.15 12.79
CA ILE A 343 16.01 -12.88 13.54
C ILE A 343 17.38 -12.22 13.66
N ASP A 344 18.42 -12.98 14.07
CA ASP A 344 19.77 -12.46 14.25
C ASP A 344 20.42 -11.98 12.96
N LYS A 345 20.11 -12.65 11.86
CA LYS A 345 20.63 -12.29 10.54
C LYS A 345 19.99 -11.03 9.94
N HIS A 346 18.69 -10.81 10.18
CA HIS A 346 17.89 -9.79 9.50
C HIS A 346 17.42 -8.66 10.42
N SER A 347 17.86 -8.60 11.68
CA SER A 347 17.51 -7.54 12.61
C SER A 347 18.72 -6.64 12.89
N VAL A 348 18.53 -5.35 12.66
CA VAL A 348 19.51 -4.33 13.00
C VAL A 348 18.88 -3.44 14.09
N PRO A 349 19.62 -3.06 15.14
CA PRO A 349 19.08 -2.21 16.20
C PRO A 349 18.48 -0.91 15.68
N LEU A 350 17.32 -0.52 16.21
CA LEU A 350 16.58 0.68 15.79
C LEU A 350 17.44 1.93 15.70
N PRO A 351 18.32 2.27 16.70
CA PRO A 351 19.15 3.47 16.59
C PRO A 351 20.14 3.45 15.41
N ALA A 352 20.48 2.27 14.92
CA ALA A 352 21.40 2.13 13.77
C ALA A 352 20.68 2.27 12.41
N VAL A 353 19.36 1.99 12.36
CA VAL A 353 18.55 2.07 11.12
C VAL A 353 17.46 3.16 11.17
N THR A 354 17.44 3.95 12.22
CA THR A 354 16.57 5.12 12.37
C THR A 354 17.38 6.29 12.92
N THR A 355 17.09 6.71 14.12
CA THR A 355 17.76 7.78 14.87
C THR A 355 17.84 7.40 16.34
N SER A 356 18.84 7.92 17.05
CA SER A 356 18.88 7.84 18.52
C SER A 356 18.05 8.94 19.20
N SER A 357 17.60 9.96 18.45
CA SER A 357 16.78 11.05 18.94
C SER A 357 15.30 10.71 18.89
N LEU A 358 14.65 10.62 20.05
CA LEU A 358 13.21 10.44 20.13
C LEU A 358 12.42 11.61 19.53
N ASP A 359 12.97 12.85 19.61
CA ASP A 359 12.35 14.02 18.98
C ASP A 359 12.39 13.94 17.44
N ALA A 360 13.52 13.50 16.87
CA ALA A 360 13.61 13.26 15.43
C ALA A 360 12.67 12.14 14.99
N LEU A 361 12.60 11.05 15.76
CA LEU A 361 11.71 9.93 15.49
C LEU A 361 10.23 10.33 15.59
N ARG A 362 9.89 11.19 16.57
CA ARG A 362 8.52 11.74 16.69
C ARG A 362 8.16 12.61 15.50
N ALA A 363 9.06 13.51 15.07
CA ALA A 363 8.82 14.33 13.89
C ALA A 363 8.61 13.45 12.64
N TYR A 364 9.42 12.41 12.48
CA TYR A 364 9.27 11.42 11.41
C TYR A 364 7.92 10.69 11.48
N ALA A 365 7.54 10.18 12.65
CA ALA A 365 6.28 9.47 12.85
C ALA A 365 5.06 10.33 12.51
N LEU A 366 5.05 11.59 12.96
CA LEU A 366 4.01 12.57 12.60
C LEU A 366 4.02 12.89 11.10
N GLY A 367 5.20 12.91 10.46
CA GLY A 367 5.34 13.08 9.02
C GLY A 367 4.74 11.91 8.24
N VAL A 368 4.94 10.68 8.72
CA VAL A 368 4.31 9.47 8.15
C VAL A 368 2.79 9.56 8.30
N ASP A 369 2.27 9.90 9.48
CA ASP A 369 0.82 10.04 9.73
C ASP A 369 0.20 11.13 8.83
N ALA A 370 0.83 12.30 8.72
CA ALA A 370 0.38 13.37 7.82
C ALA A 370 0.36 12.90 6.35
N THR A 371 1.36 12.12 5.93
CA THR A 371 1.43 11.54 4.58
C THR A 371 0.29 10.55 4.34
N VAL A 372 0.00 9.69 5.31
CA VAL A 372 -1.13 8.73 5.25
C VAL A 372 -2.48 9.45 5.15
N LYS A 373 -2.62 10.63 5.77
CA LYS A 373 -3.79 11.49 5.69
C LYS A 373 -3.87 12.34 4.41
N GLY A 374 -2.90 12.22 3.51
CA GLY A 374 -2.81 13.04 2.28
C GLY A 374 -2.40 14.50 2.53
N GLN A 375 -1.93 14.83 3.72
CA GLN A 375 -1.48 16.17 4.11
C GLN A 375 -0.01 16.39 3.70
N TRP A 376 0.23 16.40 2.38
CA TRP A 376 1.57 16.36 1.79
C TRP A 376 2.51 17.47 2.27
N SER A 377 2.01 18.71 2.35
CA SER A 377 2.82 19.86 2.81
C SER A 377 3.23 19.70 4.27
N GLN A 378 2.31 19.31 5.15
CA GLN A 378 2.60 19.06 6.55
C GLN A 378 3.55 17.88 6.74
N GLY A 379 3.35 16.78 5.98
CA GLY A 379 4.26 15.64 5.97
C GLY A 379 5.69 16.06 5.60
N MET A 380 5.85 16.94 4.59
CA MET A 380 7.13 17.45 4.16
C MET A 380 7.83 18.26 5.26
N GLU A 381 7.12 19.24 5.87
CA GLU A 381 7.66 20.06 6.98
C GLU A 381 8.12 19.20 8.16
N LEU A 382 7.39 18.13 8.46
CA LEU A 382 7.72 17.22 9.57
C LEU A 382 8.95 16.34 9.24
N PHE A 383 9.10 15.87 8.00
CA PHE A 383 10.31 15.16 7.58
C PHE A 383 11.52 16.11 7.55
N GLU A 384 11.37 17.34 7.09
CA GLU A 384 12.43 18.37 7.15
C GLU A 384 12.82 18.72 8.59
N ARG A 385 11.85 18.77 9.50
CA ARG A 385 12.13 18.92 10.93
C ARG A 385 12.90 17.71 11.48
N ALA A 386 12.54 16.48 11.11
CA ALA A 386 13.24 15.28 11.54
C ALA A 386 14.71 15.29 11.14
N VAL A 387 15.04 15.65 9.87
CA VAL A 387 16.42 15.75 9.39
C VAL A 387 17.13 17.00 9.93
N GLY A 388 16.40 18.04 10.31
CA GLY A 388 16.96 19.20 11.02
C GLY A 388 17.46 18.84 12.42
N ILE A 389 16.81 17.87 13.09
CA ILE A 389 17.22 17.36 14.42
C ILE A 389 18.33 16.31 14.28
N ASP A 390 18.20 15.35 13.35
CA ASP A 390 19.23 14.35 13.04
C ASP A 390 19.51 14.35 11.52
N PRO A 391 20.57 15.03 11.08
CA PRO A 391 20.95 15.13 9.66
C PRO A 391 21.33 13.80 9.00
N GLU A 392 21.50 12.72 9.77
CA GLU A 392 21.80 11.39 9.25
C GLU A 392 20.56 10.48 9.20
N PHE A 393 19.38 11.00 9.49
CA PHE A 393 18.14 10.21 9.53
C PHE A 393 17.64 9.85 8.11
N ALA A 394 18.18 8.78 7.55
CA ALA A 394 17.95 8.36 6.17
C ALA A 394 16.46 8.07 5.84
N LEU A 395 15.69 7.49 6.79
CA LEU A 395 14.26 7.23 6.58
C LEU A 395 13.46 8.53 6.39
N ALA A 396 13.83 9.61 7.06
CA ALA A 396 13.13 10.91 6.90
C ALA A 396 13.39 11.52 5.52
N TYR A 397 14.62 11.45 5.02
CA TYR A 397 14.93 11.82 3.63
C TYR A 397 14.16 10.97 2.62
N LEU A 398 14.09 9.66 2.85
CA LEU A 398 13.33 8.75 1.99
C LEU A 398 11.82 9.08 2.05
N GLY A 399 11.29 9.46 3.21
CA GLY A 399 9.93 9.93 3.40
C GLY A 399 9.62 11.19 2.58
N ALA A 400 10.51 12.19 2.64
CA ALA A 400 10.41 13.42 1.85
C ALA A 400 10.48 13.14 0.33
N ALA A 401 11.40 12.28 -0.11
CA ALA A 401 11.50 11.86 -1.51
C ALA A 401 10.20 11.18 -1.99
N ARG A 402 9.58 10.33 -1.16
CA ARG A 402 8.30 9.66 -1.46
C ARG A 402 7.16 10.65 -1.66
N ILE A 403 7.06 11.70 -0.84
CA ILE A 403 6.07 12.78 -1.03
C ILE A 403 6.29 13.44 -2.39
N LYS A 404 7.52 13.85 -2.71
CA LYS A 404 7.86 14.49 -3.98
C LYS A 404 7.47 13.64 -5.18
N VAL A 405 7.76 12.34 -5.13
CA VAL A 405 7.34 11.39 -6.17
C VAL A 405 5.81 11.28 -6.24
N ALA A 406 5.12 11.19 -5.10
CA ALA A 406 3.67 11.05 -5.04
C ALA A 406 2.93 12.25 -5.66
N ILE A 407 3.47 13.47 -5.50
CA ILE A 407 2.92 14.69 -6.13
C ILE A 407 3.48 14.94 -7.55
N SER A 408 4.16 13.94 -8.16
CA SER A 408 4.76 13.99 -9.50
C SER A 408 5.92 14.99 -9.66
N ASP A 409 6.48 15.49 -8.56
CA ASP A 409 7.68 16.34 -8.55
C ASP A 409 8.97 15.47 -8.51
N ARG A 410 9.25 14.82 -9.65
CA ARG A 410 10.41 13.90 -9.78
C ARG A 410 11.73 14.63 -9.57
N ASP A 411 11.85 15.82 -10.09
CA ASP A 411 13.08 16.63 -9.98
C ASP A 411 13.33 17.09 -8.54
N GLY A 412 12.28 17.51 -7.84
CA GLY A 412 12.34 17.85 -6.42
C GLY A 412 12.61 16.66 -5.50
N ALA A 413 12.44 15.41 -5.98
CA ALA A 413 12.78 14.21 -5.20
C ALA A 413 14.30 13.94 -5.16
N LEU A 414 15.06 14.36 -6.19
CA LEU A 414 16.49 14.04 -6.35
C LEU A 414 17.37 14.47 -5.16
N PRO A 415 17.28 15.69 -4.63
CA PRO A 415 18.10 16.10 -3.48
C PRO A 415 17.88 15.24 -2.24
N TYR A 416 16.63 14.85 -1.97
CA TYR A 416 16.28 14.00 -0.83
C TYR A 416 16.79 12.57 -1.02
N LEU A 417 16.69 12.02 -2.23
CA LEU A 417 17.26 10.72 -2.57
C LEU A 417 18.78 10.71 -2.40
N ASP A 418 19.48 11.79 -2.79
CA ASP A 418 20.93 11.90 -2.61
C ASP A 418 21.34 11.81 -1.15
N GLN A 419 20.63 12.52 -0.27
CA GLN A 419 20.88 12.42 1.16
C GLN A 419 20.56 11.03 1.71
N ALA A 420 19.44 10.43 1.29
CA ALA A 420 19.11 9.06 1.69
C ALA A 420 20.18 8.05 1.24
N ILE A 421 20.70 8.17 0.01
CA ILE A 421 21.81 7.36 -0.52
C ILE A 421 23.09 7.54 0.29
N ARG A 422 23.43 8.79 0.64
CA ARG A 422 24.60 9.09 1.47
C ARG A 422 24.56 8.35 2.79
N PHE A 423 23.39 8.24 3.41
CA PHE A 423 23.15 7.56 4.68
C PHE A 423 22.51 6.18 4.52
N ARG A 424 22.60 5.55 3.34
CA ARG A 424 21.96 4.29 2.99
C ARG A 424 22.18 3.17 4.02
N ARG A 425 23.36 3.11 4.64
CA ARG A 425 23.68 2.11 5.67
C ARG A 425 22.83 2.24 6.94
N ARG A 426 22.17 3.39 7.13
CA ARG A 426 21.21 3.66 8.22
C ARG A 426 19.76 3.39 7.80
N LEU A 427 19.54 2.52 6.83
CA LEU A 427 18.22 2.03 6.44
C LEU A 427 18.14 0.53 6.68
N PRO A 428 16.95 0.01 7.07
CA PRO A 428 16.66 -1.42 7.02
C PRO A 428 16.87 -1.98 5.61
N GLU A 429 17.19 -3.26 5.45
CA GLU A 429 17.49 -3.88 4.15
C GLU A 429 16.35 -3.67 3.15
N ARG A 430 15.10 -3.79 3.58
CA ARG A 430 13.91 -3.52 2.75
C ARG A 430 13.91 -2.10 2.19
N ASP A 431 14.18 -1.11 3.04
CA ASP A 431 14.18 0.29 2.65
C ASP A 431 15.42 0.66 1.82
N GLN A 432 16.55 -0.03 1.99
CA GLN A 432 17.69 0.09 1.08
C GLN A 432 17.33 -0.34 -0.34
N LEU A 433 16.67 -1.49 -0.50
CA LEU A 433 16.20 -1.97 -1.80
C LEU A 433 15.18 -1.02 -2.43
N TYR A 434 14.26 -0.49 -1.61
CA TYR A 434 13.27 0.49 -2.06
C TYR A 434 13.94 1.80 -2.51
N LEU A 435 14.92 2.32 -1.76
CA LEU A 435 15.70 3.49 -2.12
C LEU A 435 16.48 3.28 -3.43
N ASP A 436 17.17 2.13 -3.55
CA ASP A 436 17.95 1.80 -4.74
C ASP A 436 17.05 1.72 -5.97
N ALA A 437 15.84 1.16 -5.83
CA ALA A 437 14.87 1.06 -6.91
C ALA A 437 14.36 2.45 -7.35
N TRP A 438 14.04 3.35 -6.43
CA TRP A 438 13.65 4.72 -6.77
C TRP A 438 14.80 5.56 -7.33
N ALA A 439 16.02 5.38 -6.82
CA ALA A 439 17.20 6.03 -7.38
C ALA A 439 17.45 5.59 -8.83
N ALA A 440 17.26 4.30 -9.11
CA ALA A 440 17.31 3.79 -10.48
C ALA A 440 16.16 4.36 -11.33
N GLU A 441 14.92 4.37 -10.83
CA GLU A 441 13.74 4.91 -11.52
C GLU A 441 13.97 6.31 -12.09
N LEU A 442 14.64 7.18 -11.31
CA LEU A 442 14.83 8.58 -11.67
C LEU A 442 16.14 8.87 -12.42
N ARG A 443 17.16 7.98 -12.33
CA ARG A 443 18.52 8.22 -12.87
C ARG A 443 19.01 7.20 -13.87
N ALA A 444 18.51 5.97 -13.79
CA ALA A 444 18.94 4.86 -14.63
C ALA A 444 17.75 3.88 -14.78
N PRO A 445 16.65 4.30 -15.47
CA PRO A 445 15.38 3.57 -15.52
C PRO A 445 15.51 2.11 -15.99
N GLU A 446 16.53 1.80 -16.79
CA GLU A 446 16.82 0.43 -17.24
C GLU A 446 17.22 -0.51 -16.09
N LYS A 447 17.68 0.02 -14.96
CA LYS A 447 18.06 -0.74 -13.75
C LYS A 447 16.92 -0.89 -12.75
N ALA A 448 15.83 -0.16 -12.91
CA ALA A 448 14.76 -0.12 -11.92
C ALA A 448 13.99 -1.45 -11.84
N LEU A 449 13.63 -2.05 -12.98
CA LEU A 449 12.84 -3.29 -13.01
C LEU A 449 13.49 -4.48 -12.26
N PRO A 450 14.78 -4.80 -12.41
CA PRO A 450 15.43 -5.84 -11.61
C PRO A 450 15.36 -5.58 -10.10
N LEU A 451 15.50 -4.32 -9.67
CA LEU A 451 15.44 -3.94 -8.26
C LEU A 451 14.02 -4.07 -7.70
N TRP A 452 13.00 -3.64 -8.44
CA TRP A 452 11.60 -3.83 -8.07
C TRP A 452 11.23 -5.31 -7.98
N ARG A 453 11.71 -6.16 -8.91
CA ARG A 453 11.53 -7.62 -8.87
C ARG A 453 12.20 -8.24 -7.63
N THR A 454 13.39 -7.77 -7.27
CA THR A 454 14.10 -8.24 -6.07
C THR A 454 13.31 -7.86 -4.81
N LEU A 455 12.83 -6.63 -4.71
CA LEU A 455 12.00 -6.19 -3.59
C LEU A 455 10.71 -7.02 -3.51
N ALA A 456 10.00 -7.23 -4.62
CA ALA A 456 8.78 -8.05 -4.66
C ALA A 456 9.02 -9.51 -4.24
N SER A 457 10.18 -10.08 -4.57
CA SER A 457 10.53 -11.45 -4.22
C SER A 457 10.89 -11.61 -2.74
N LEU A 458 11.69 -10.68 -2.20
CA LEU A 458 12.17 -10.75 -0.81
C LEU A 458 11.12 -10.26 0.19
N TYR A 459 10.32 -9.27 -0.18
CA TYR A 459 9.33 -8.59 0.65
C TYR A 459 7.99 -8.46 -0.10
N PRO A 460 7.25 -9.56 -0.30
CA PRO A 460 5.99 -9.57 -1.07
C PRO A 460 4.86 -8.76 -0.40
N ASP A 461 4.99 -8.43 0.87
CA ASP A 461 4.14 -7.52 1.64
C ASP A 461 4.43 -6.05 1.36
N ASN A 462 5.60 -5.74 0.80
CA ASN A 462 5.88 -4.41 0.27
C ASN A 462 5.34 -4.29 -1.15
N PHE A 463 4.07 -3.90 -1.28
CA PHE A 463 3.37 -3.81 -2.56
C PHE A 463 4.03 -2.86 -3.57
N ALA A 464 4.92 -1.96 -3.13
CA ALA A 464 5.69 -1.12 -4.06
C ALA A 464 6.56 -1.97 -5.00
N GLY A 465 7.09 -3.11 -4.53
CA GLY A 465 7.86 -4.04 -5.37
C GLY A 465 7.02 -4.59 -6.53
N THR A 466 5.86 -5.16 -6.22
CA THR A 466 4.94 -5.74 -7.22
C THR A 466 4.29 -4.68 -8.10
N ALA A 467 3.83 -3.57 -7.51
CA ALA A 467 3.18 -2.49 -8.22
C ALA A 467 4.12 -1.81 -9.25
N ASN A 468 5.37 -1.50 -8.83
CA ASN A 468 6.33 -0.86 -9.73
C ASN A 468 6.93 -1.85 -10.75
N ALA A 469 7.18 -3.13 -10.39
CA ALA A 469 7.55 -4.15 -11.38
C ALA A 469 6.48 -4.29 -12.46
N SER A 470 5.21 -4.33 -12.07
CA SER A 470 4.08 -4.33 -13.02
C SER A 470 4.06 -3.07 -13.88
N TRP A 471 4.34 -1.89 -13.30
CA TRP A 471 4.39 -0.63 -14.03
C TRP A 471 5.50 -0.64 -15.10
N HIS A 472 6.72 -1.01 -14.73
CA HIS A 472 7.83 -1.08 -15.68
C HIS A 472 7.57 -2.03 -16.84
N LEU A 473 7.01 -3.20 -16.53
CA LEU A 473 6.61 -4.16 -17.56
C LEU A 473 5.48 -3.64 -18.43
N PHE A 474 4.52 -2.91 -17.83
CA PHE A 474 3.43 -2.28 -18.57
C PHE A 474 3.94 -1.19 -19.53
N VAL A 475 4.80 -0.28 -19.07
CA VAL A 475 5.36 0.78 -19.92
C VAL A 475 6.31 0.26 -20.99
N ALA A 476 6.90 -0.91 -20.78
CA ALA A 476 7.67 -1.65 -21.78
C ALA A 476 6.79 -2.52 -22.69
N ASN A 477 5.47 -2.40 -22.65
CA ASN A 477 4.49 -3.20 -23.40
C ASN A 477 4.55 -4.72 -23.17
N ARG A 478 5.25 -5.19 -22.11
CA ARG A 478 5.37 -6.61 -21.72
C ARG A 478 4.17 -7.05 -20.89
N PHE A 479 2.97 -6.91 -21.47
CA PHE A 479 1.68 -7.07 -20.77
C PHE A 479 1.47 -8.45 -20.15
N ALA A 480 1.96 -9.52 -20.80
CA ALA A 480 1.86 -10.88 -20.30
C ALA A 480 2.65 -11.07 -19.00
N GLU A 481 3.83 -10.46 -18.91
CA GLU A 481 4.67 -10.50 -17.72
C GLU A 481 4.21 -9.52 -16.64
N ALA A 482 3.59 -8.39 -17.03
CA ALA A 482 3.07 -7.39 -16.12
C ALA A 482 1.88 -7.90 -15.29
N LEU A 483 1.02 -8.73 -15.90
CA LEU A 483 -0.25 -9.16 -15.30
C LEU A 483 -0.09 -9.87 -13.95
N PRO A 484 0.78 -10.88 -13.78
CA PRO A 484 0.94 -11.55 -12.49
C PRO A 484 1.42 -10.60 -11.37
N TYR A 485 2.27 -9.62 -11.66
CA TYR A 485 2.69 -8.61 -10.68
C TYR A 485 1.54 -7.66 -10.31
N ALA A 486 0.73 -7.23 -11.30
CA ALA A 486 -0.45 -6.42 -11.03
C ALA A 486 -1.47 -7.15 -10.15
N GLN A 487 -1.71 -8.44 -10.44
CA GLN A 487 -2.61 -9.28 -9.65
C GLN A 487 -2.08 -9.55 -8.23
N ALA A 488 -0.76 -9.67 -8.06
CA ALA A 488 -0.15 -9.84 -6.75
C ALA A 488 -0.29 -8.58 -5.86
N ALA A 489 -0.42 -7.39 -6.44
CA ALA A 489 -0.74 -6.16 -5.73
C ALA A 489 -2.26 -5.92 -5.59
N ASP A 490 -3.13 -6.58 -6.37
CA ASP A 490 -4.59 -6.44 -6.27
C ASP A 490 -5.16 -7.34 -5.15
N VAL A 491 -4.70 -7.13 -3.94
CA VAL A 491 -5.10 -7.90 -2.75
C VAL A 491 -5.68 -6.98 -1.67
N PRO A 492 -6.56 -7.50 -0.79
CA PRO A 492 -7.22 -6.68 0.23
C PRO A 492 -6.26 -5.92 1.16
N GLN A 493 -5.05 -6.44 1.39
CA GLN A 493 -4.06 -5.87 2.29
C GLN A 493 -3.28 -4.69 1.69
N ASP A 494 -3.30 -4.52 0.36
CA ASP A 494 -2.65 -3.37 -0.27
C ASP A 494 -3.47 -2.09 -0.03
N PRO A 495 -2.91 -1.06 0.61
CA PRO A 495 -3.59 0.22 0.80
C PRO A 495 -3.84 0.95 -0.53
N LEU A 496 -3.03 0.68 -1.55
CA LEU A 496 -3.14 1.25 -2.91
C LEU A 496 -3.77 0.25 -3.90
N ARG A 497 -4.56 -0.70 -3.41
CA ARG A 497 -5.22 -1.73 -4.20
C ARG A 497 -5.94 -1.15 -5.43
N ALA A 498 -6.58 0.00 -5.30
CA ALA A 498 -7.27 0.65 -6.41
C ALA A 498 -6.34 0.90 -7.62
N ILE A 499 -5.09 1.31 -7.37
CA ILE A 499 -4.07 1.50 -8.42
C ILE A 499 -3.69 0.16 -9.06
N ALA A 500 -3.57 -0.90 -8.26
CA ALA A 500 -3.28 -2.25 -8.76
C ALA A 500 -4.46 -2.80 -9.57
N THR A 501 -5.69 -2.63 -9.10
CA THR A 501 -6.94 -2.99 -9.80
C THR A 501 -7.02 -2.26 -11.15
N ASP A 502 -6.81 -0.93 -11.19
CA ASP A 502 -6.73 -0.15 -12.44
C ASP A 502 -5.66 -0.71 -13.39
N ARG A 503 -4.49 -1.09 -12.84
CA ARG A 503 -3.41 -1.68 -13.63
C ARG A 503 -3.81 -3.00 -14.30
N VAL A 504 -4.48 -3.89 -13.58
CA VAL A 504 -5.03 -5.14 -14.15
C VAL A 504 -5.98 -4.81 -15.30
N GLY A 505 -6.89 -3.86 -15.11
CA GLY A 505 -7.81 -3.39 -16.14
C GLY A 505 -7.07 -2.86 -17.39
N ARG A 506 -6.04 -2.01 -17.21
CA ARG A 506 -5.21 -1.46 -18.30
C ARG A 506 -4.50 -2.56 -19.08
N ILE A 507 -3.93 -3.55 -18.40
CA ILE A 507 -3.27 -4.69 -19.05
C ILE A 507 -4.25 -5.51 -19.88
N LEU A 508 -5.44 -5.80 -19.33
CA LEU A 508 -6.50 -6.51 -20.04
C LEU A 508 -6.96 -5.73 -21.28
N LEU A 509 -7.11 -4.40 -21.16
CA LEU A 509 -7.48 -3.53 -22.28
C LEU A 509 -6.40 -3.55 -23.38
N ALA A 510 -5.12 -3.49 -22.99
CA ALA A 510 -4.00 -3.59 -23.93
C ALA A 510 -3.95 -4.94 -24.65
N GLN A 511 -4.39 -6.01 -24.00
CA GLN A 511 -4.53 -7.36 -24.60
C GLN A 511 -5.78 -7.52 -25.47
N GLY A 512 -6.59 -6.47 -25.65
CA GLY A 512 -7.83 -6.51 -26.45
C GLY A 512 -9.05 -7.08 -25.69
N LYS A 513 -8.96 -7.28 -24.38
CA LYS A 513 -10.04 -7.81 -23.53
C LYS A 513 -10.84 -6.68 -22.86
N ALA A 514 -11.39 -5.75 -23.69
CA ALA A 514 -12.00 -4.50 -23.20
C ALA A 514 -13.21 -4.73 -22.28
N GLU A 515 -14.10 -5.70 -22.58
CA GLU A 515 -15.25 -6.01 -21.71
C GLU A 515 -14.79 -6.55 -20.34
N ALA A 516 -13.73 -7.35 -20.30
CA ALA A 516 -13.16 -7.84 -19.05
C ALA A 516 -12.51 -6.69 -18.25
N ALA A 517 -11.84 -5.76 -18.95
CA ALA A 517 -11.18 -4.61 -18.35
C ALA A 517 -12.16 -3.67 -17.64
N LEU A 518 -13.39 -3.50 -18.17
CA LEU A 518 -14.42 -2.63 -17.58
C LEU A 518 -14.76 -2.98 -16.12
N LYS A 519 -14.59 -4.23 -15.71
CA LYS A 519 -14.83 -4.68 -14.35
C LYS A 519 -13.83 -4.14 -13.33
N TYR A 520 -12.66 -3.71 -13.80
CA TYR A 520 -11.55 -3.21 -12.98
C TYR A 520 -11.50 -1.68 -12.90
N PHE A 521 -12.22 -0.97 -13.76
CA PHE A 521 -12.25 0.49 -13.76
C PHE A 521 -13.39 1.02 -12.90
N VAL A 522 -13.24 0.83 -11.60
CA VAL A 522 -14.20 1.29 -10.58
C VAL A 522 -13.57 2.46 -9.83
N PRO A 523 -14.19 3.67 -9.86
CA PRO A 523 -13.69 4.81 -9.08
C PRO A 523 -13.76 4.52 -7.59
N ASP A 524 -12.77 4.98 -6.85
CA ASP A 524 -12.78 4.99 -5.39
C ASP A 524 -12.66 6.42 -4.85
N ASP A 525 -12.57 6.57 -3.54
CA ASP A 525 -12.49 7.90 -2.93
C ASP A 525 -11.08 8.52 -3.03
N VAL A 526 -10.05 7.72 -3.35
CA VAL A 526 -8.65 8.18 -3.47
C VAL A 526 -8.34 8.60 -4.91
N ASP A 527 -8.71 7.79 -5.92
CA ASP A 527 -8.52 8.10 -7.33
C ASP A 527 -9.84 7.91 -8.09
N ARG A 528 -10.56 9.00 -8.28
CA ARG A 528 -11.78 9.00 -9.08
C ARG A 528 -11.52 9.21 -10.56
N ALA A 529 -10.55 10.05 -10.91
CA ALA A 529 -10.29 10.46 -12.28
C ALA A 529 -9.65 9.34 -13.11
N GLY A 530 -8.65 8.66 -12.58
CA GLY A 530 -7.93 7.59 -13.29
C GLY A 530 -8.85 6.48 -13.80
N PRO A 531 -9.57 5.76 -12.93
CA PRO A 531 -10.49 4.70 -13.35
C PRO A 531 -11.57 5.17 -14.33
N LEU A 532 -12.13 6.38 -14.17
CA LEU A 532 -13.13 6.95 -15.09
C LEU A 532 -12.53 7.20 -16.47
N ARG A 533 -11.31 7.71 -16.57
CA ARG A 533 -10.59 7.89 -17.82
C ARG A 533 -10.37 6.55 -18.53
N ARG A 534 -9.91 5.50 -17.79
CA ARG A 534 -9.66 4.15 -18.34
C ARG A 534 -10.97 3.47 -18.74
N ARG A 535 -12.03 3.66 -17.97
CA ARG A 535 -13.38 3.22 -18.34
C ARG A 535 -13.83 3.86 -19.65
N ALA A 536 -13.64 5.17 -19.82
CA ALA A 536 -13.94 5.88 -21.06
C ALA A 536 -13.13 5.32 -22.24
N SER A 537 -11.83 5.07 -22.05
CA SER A 537 -10.96 4.45 -23.07
C SER A 537 -11.44 3.05 -23.47
N ALA A 538 -11.82 2.21 -22.50
CA ALA A 538 -12.35 0.88 -22.77
C ALA A 538 -13.69 0.94 -23.53
N LEU A 539 -14.62 1.78 -23.08
CA LEU A 539 -15.91 1.99 -23.74
C LEU A 539 -15.74 2.53 -25.17
N ALA A 540 -14.85 3.50 -25.39
CA ALA A 540 -14.53 4.03 -26.71
C ALA A 540 -13.95 2.96 -27.65
N SER A 541 -13.07 2.09 -27.14
CA SER A 541 -12.52 0.97 -27.90
C SER A 541 -13.60 -0.02 -28.36
N LEU A 542 -14.73 -0.09 -27.66
CA LEU A 542 -15.93 -0.85 -27.97
C LEU A 542 -16.97 -0.06 -28.81
N ASN A 543 -16.66 1.17 -29.25
CA ASN A 543 -17.57 2.12 -29.91
C ASN A 543 -18.75 2.60 -29.04
N ARG A 544 -18.69 2.47 -27.71
CA ARG A 544 -19.72 2.95 -26.76
C ARG A 544 -19.41 4.39 -26.34
N TYR A 545 -19.41 5.32 -27.32
CA TYR A 545 -18.90 6.70 -27.14
C TYR A 545 -19.75 7.54 -26.21
N ALA A 546 -21.07 7.37 -26.20
CA ALA A 546 -21.97 8.11 -25.29
C ALA A 546 -21.64 7.77 -23.82
N GLU A 547 -21.44 6.49 -23.50
CA GLU A 547 -21.06 6.05 -22.17
C GLU A 547 -19.63 6.47 -21.83
N ALA A 548 -18.72 6.47 -22.80
CA ALA A 548 -17.36 6.96 -22.62
C ALA A 548 -17.35 8.46 -22.26
N GLN A 549 -18.16 9.27 -22.96
CA GLN A 549 -18.30 10.69 -22.66
C GLN A 549 -18.92 10.92 -21.28
N GLN A 550 -19.96 10.17 -20.93
CA GLN A 550 -20.60 10.24 -19.61
C GLN A 550 -19.57 9.91 -18.50
N ALA A 551 -18.72 8.91 -18.66
CA ALA A 551 -17.68 8.59 -17.68
C ALA A 551 -16.72 9.79 -17.48
N LEU A 552 -16.28 10.45 -18.55
CA LEU A 552 -15.42 11.63 -18.44
C LEU A 552 -16.14 12.85 -17.84
N ASP A 553 -17.45 12.98 -18.02
CA ASP A 553 -18.24 14.11 -17.49
C ASP A 553 -18.45 13.99 -15.96
N THR A 554 -18.35 12.78 -15.42
CA THR A 554 -18.41 12.56 -13.96
C THR A 554 -17.13 12.88 -13.21
N ILE A 555 -16.02 13.18 -13.91
CA ILE A 555 -14.76 13.57 -13.28
C ILE A 555 -14.91 14.94 -12.63
N VAL A 556 -14.75 14.99 -11.32
CA VAL A 556 -14.80 16.23 -10.54
C VAL A 556 -13.45 16.93 -10.64
N LYS A 557 -13.47 18.24 -10.87
CA LYS A 557 -12.25 19.06 -10.88
C LYS A 557 -11.73 19.21 -9.47
N SER A 558 -10.44 18.92 -9.29
CA SER A 558 -9.77 18.98 -7.98
C SER A 558 -8.84 20.18 -7.81
N GLY A 559 -8.56 20.91 -8.91
CA GLY A 559 -7.52 21.94 -8.97
C GLY A 559 -6.12 21.36 -9.28
N TYR A 560 -5.96 20.04 -9.29
CA TYR A 560 -4.72 19.40 -9.70
C TYR A 560 -4.70 19.22 -11.22
N VAL A 561 -3.53 19.48 -11.83
CA VAL A 561 -3.33 19.39 -13.29
C VAL A 561 -3.69 17.99 -13.81
N ASN A 562 -3.34 16.95 -13.10
CA ASN A 562 -3.65 15.56 -13.47
C ASN A 562 -5.15 15.28 -13.58
N ASP A 563 -5.98 15.88 -12.73
CA ASP A 563 -7.43 15.68 -12.74
C ASP A 563 -8.14 16.65 -13.71
N ASP A 564 -7.58 17.84 -13.89
CA ASP A 564 -8.23 18.92 -14.63
C ASP A 564 -7.79 19.01 -16.09
N VAL A 565 -6.55 18.60 -16.41
CA VAL A 565 -5.95 18.77 -17.74
C VAL A 565 -5.72 17.42 -18.44
N VAL A 566 -5.17 16.44 -17.74
CA VAL A 566 -4.85 15.14 -18.36
C VAL A 566 -6.08 14.41 -18.95
N PRO A 567 -7.32 14.49 -18.39
CA PRO A 567 -8.52 13.94 -19.03
C PRO A 567 -8.83 14.52 -20.43
N LEU A 568 -8.25 15.68 -20.77
CA LEU A 568 -8.40 16.27 -22.10
C LEU A 568 -7.65 15.47 -23.18
N ILE A 569 -6.66 14.64 -22.83
CA ILE A 569 -6.04 13.69 -23.76
C ILE A 569 -7.09 12.64 -24.19
N ASP A 570 -7.83 12.09 -23.23
CA ASP A 570 -8.87 11.10 -23.51
C ASP A 570 -10.02 11.69 -24.33
N ARG A 571 -10.47 12.91 -23.99
CA ARG A 571 -11.47 13.63 -24.81
C ARG A 571 -11.00 13.87 -26.22
N THR A 572 -9.74 14.31 -26.40
CA THR A 572 -9.13 14.50 -27.71
C THR A 572 -9.09 13.19 -28.50
N SER A 573 -8.64 12.10 -27.86
CA SER A 573 -8.55 10.78 -28.49
C SER A 573 -9.91 10.24 -28.92
N ILE A 574 -10.92 10.36 -28.06
CA ILE A 574 -12.31 9.93 -28.33
C ILE A 574 -12.94 10.79 -29.44
N ALA A 575 -12.66 12.09 -29.48
CA ALA A 575 -13.12 12.96 -30.54
C ALA A 575 -12.49 12.58 -31.90
N ILE A 576 -11.17 12.31 -31.92
CA ILE A 576 -10.46 11.82 -33.11
C ILE A 576 -11.03 10.47 -33.56
N ASP A 577 -11.29 9.53 -32.66
CA ASP A 577 -11.87 8.22 -32.99
C ASP A 577 -13.26 8.31 -33.65
N GLN A 578 -13.96 9.44 -33.47
CA GLN A 578 -15.24 9.75 -34.08
C GLN A 578 -15.13 10.71 -35.32
N ALA A 579 -13.93 11.07 -35.72
CA ALA A 579 -13.63 12.13 -36.69
C ALA A 579 -14.29 13.49 -36.31
N ASP A 580 -14.42 13.78 -35.02
CA ASP A 580 -14.88 15.08 -34.52
C ASP A 580 -13.68 16.01 -34.27
N TRP A 581 -13.16 16.56 -35.37
CA TRP A 581 -11.97 17.41 -35.34
C TRP A 581 -12.18 18.73 -34.60
N MET A 582 -13.42 19.23 -34.56
CA MET A 582 -13.76 20.43 -33.79
C MET A 582 -13.65 20.18 -32.29
N ALA A 583 -14.26 19.12 -31.79
CA ALA A 583 -14.17 18.75 -30.39
C ALA A 583 -12.73 18.41 -29.96
N ALA A 584 -11.95 17.73 -30.82
CA ALA A 584 -10.54 17.48 -30.57
C ALA A 584 -9.74 18.78 -30.38
N ARG A 585 -9.86 19.73 -31.31
CA ARG A 585 -9.19 21.04 -31.23
C ARG A 585 -9.64 21.87 -30.03
N ALA A 586 -10.92 21.82 -29.66
CA ALA A 586 -11.45 22.51 -28.48
C ALA A 586 -10.82 21.96 -27.18
N SER A 587 -10.70 20.63 -27.05
CA SER A 587 -10.04 19.99 -25.90
C SER A 587 -8.57 20.36 -25.81
N ILE A 588 -7.85 20.35 -26.94
CA ILE A 588 -6.43 20.77 -27.04
C ILE A 588 -6.25 22.24 -26.63
N ALA A 589 -7.07 23.15 -27.17
CA ALA A 589 -7.01 24.58 -26.85
C ALA A 589 -7.24 24.84 -25.35
N GLN A 590 -8.21 24.13 -24.76
CA GLN A 590 -8.47 24.19 -23.32
C GLN A 590 -7.25 23.71 -22.49
N ALA A 591 -6.63 22.62 -22.89
CA ALA A 591 -5.46 22.07 -22.21
C ALA A 591 -4.25 23.00 -22.31
N LEU A 592 -3.95 23.51 -23.50
CA LEU A 592 -2.87 24.48 -23.70
C LEU A 592 -3.04 25.75 -22.88
N THR A 593 -4.29 26.25 -22.78
CA THR A 593 -4.59 27.45 -21.97
C THR A 593 -4.33 27.19 -20.48
N ARG A 594 -4.75 26.03 -19.98
CA ARG A 594 -4.63 25.68 -18.56
C ARG A 594 -3.19 25.33 -18.15
N SER A 595 -2.48 24.56 -18.98
CA SER A 595 -1.13 24.06 -18.65
C SER A 595 -0.04 25.12 -18.82
N LYS A 596 -0.24 26.14 -19.63
CA LYS A 596 0.79 27.14 -19.99
C LYS A 596 1.48 27.83 -18.79
N GLN A 597 0.75 27.98 -17.68
CA GLN A 597 1.27 28.67 -16.48
C GLN A 597 1.47 27.71 -15.30
N THR A 598 0.97 26.49 -15.39
CA THR A 598 0.90 25.55 -14.26
C THR A 598 1.86 24.38 -14.41
N ASP A 599 2.06 23.87 -15.63
CA ASP A 599 2.89 22.69 -15.90
C ASP A 599 3.49 22.73 -17.31
N ASP A 600 4.78 23.05 -17.39
CA ASP A 600 5.50 23.19 -18.67
C ASP A 600 5.66 21.83 -19.40
N PHE A 601 5.75 20.71 -18.70
CA PHE A 601 5.80 19.39 -19.30
C PHE A 601 4.46 19.06 -20.02
N ILE A 602 3.34 19.21 -19.33
CA ILE A 602 2.00 18.99 -19.89
C ILE A 602 1.73 19.98 -21.04
N TYR A 603 2.20 21.21 -20.92
CA TYR A 603 2.10 22.18 -22.01
C TYR A 603 2.84 21.70 -23.27
N ARG A 604 4.07 21.20 -23.15
CA ARG A 604 4.84 20.61 -24.27
C ARG A 604 4.12 19.40 -24.88
N GLN A 605 3.58 18.54 -24.04
CA GLN A 605 2.83 17.37 -24.45
C GLN A 605 1.62 17.76 -25.35
N PHE A 606 0.82 18.75 -24.95
CA PHE A 606 -0.32 19.21 -25.74
C PHE A 606 0.10 19.97 -27.01
N LEU A 607 1.29 20.57 -27.06
CA LEU A 607 1.84 21.08 -28.34
C LEU A 607 2.07 19.95 -29.34
N VAL A 608 2.59 18.80 -28.90
CA VAL A 608 2.78 17.62 -29.76
C VAL A 608 1.44 17.01 -30.18
N ILE A 609 0.48 16.91 -29.27
CA ILE A 609 -0.89 16.44 -29.57
C ILE A 609 -1.60 17.36 -30.58
N ALA A 610 -1.38 18.66 -30.48
CA ALA A 610 -1.89 19.63 -31.47
C ALA A 610 -1.29 19.38 -32.87
N LEU A 611 0.04 19.20 -32.94
CA LEU A 611 0.72 18.84 -34.19
C LEU A 611 0.19 17.51 -34.78
N THR A 612 -0.03 16.51 -33.94
CA THR A 612 -0.64 15.24 -34.33
C THR A 612 -2.02 15.46 -34.99
N THR A 613 -2.87 16.27 -34.36
CA THR A 613 -4.23 16.56 -34.87
C THR A 613 -4.18 17.33 -36.19
N ASP A 614 -3.25 18.28 -36.32
CA ASP A 614 -3.06 19.04 -37.56
C ASP A 614 -2.54 18.10 -38.69
N ALA A 615 -1.56 17.25 -38.43
CA ALA A 615 -1.05 16.26 -39.39
C ALA A 615 -2.11 15.24 -39.83
N LEU A 616 -3.04 14.84 -38.96
CA LEU A 616 -4.16 13.96 -39.30
C LEU A 616 -5.22 14.63 -40.17
N THR A 617 -5.37 15.96 -40.09
CA THR A 617 -6.39 16.71 -40.86
C THR A 617 -5.82 17.32 -42.14
N ASP A 618 -4.56 17.73 -42.12
CA ASP A 618 -3.83 18.29 -43.28
C ASP A 618 -2.34 17.90 -43.22
N PRO A 619 -1.97 16.75 -43.78
CA PRO A 619 -0.58 16.30 -43.75
C PRO A 619 0.39 17.16 -44.56
N ALA A 620 -0.11 18.05 -45.47
CA ALA A 620 0.75 18.85 -46.35
C ALA A 620 1.28 20.14 -45.70
N THR A 621 0.73 20.58 -44.54
CA THR A 621 1.07 21.90 -43.94
C THR A 621 1.34 21.82 -42.45
N PRO A 622 2.46 21.25 -42.00
CA PRO A 622 2.81 21.23 -40.59
C PRO A 622 3.30 22.60 -40.10
N THR A 623 2.41 23.49 -39.67
CA THR A 623 2.69 24.93 -39.43
C THR A 623 3.50 25.24 -38.16
N LYS A 624 3.71 24.28 -37.24
CA LYS A 624 4.35 24.55 -35.91
C LYS A 624 5.41 23.52 -35.51
N LEU A 625 5.90 22.69 -36.45
CA LEU A 625 6.88 21.66 -36.14
C LEU A 625 8.17 22.25 -35.56
N LYS A 626 8.79 23.20 -36.24
CA LYS A 626 10.08 23.76 -35.83
C LYS A 626 10.05 24.45 -34.45
N PRO A 627 9.12 25.34 -34.11
CA PRO A 627 9.09 25.94 -32.78
C PRO A 627 8.83 24.93 -31.68
N THR A 628 8.00 23.91 -31.91
CA THR A 628 7.78 22.85 -30.93
C THR A 628 9.02 21.98 -30.76
N PHE A 629 9.68 21.63 -31.87
CA PHE A 629 10.93 20.86 -31.87
C PHE A 629 12.02 21.57 -31.04
N GLU A 630 12.27 22.87 -31.26
CA GLU A 630 13.29 23.65 -30.53
C GLU A 630 12.98 23.67 -29.02
N ARG A 631 11.70 23.84 -28.64
CA ARG A 631 11.30 23.84 -27.23
C ARG A 631 11.54 22.47 -26.58
N LEU A 632 11.29 21.37 -27.26
CA LEU A 632 11.51 20.03 -26.76
C LEU A 632 13.00 19.70 -26.64
N THR A 633 13.81 20.03 -27.64
CA THR A 633 15.25 19.74 -27.63
C THR A 633 15.96 20.45 -26.49
N SER A 634 15.56 21.68 -26.14
CA SER A 634 16.12 22.40 -24.97
C SER A 634 15.80 21.72 -23.64
N ALA A 635 14.65 21.03 -23.55
CA ALA A 635 14.27 20.30 -22.34
C ALA A 635 14.96 18.93 -22.21
N VAL A 636 15.40 18.31 -23.31
CA VAL A 636 16.16 17.03 -23.26
C VAL A 636 17.53 17.23 -22.66
N THR A 637 18.14 18.40 -22.87
CA THR A 637 19.52 18.72 -22.42
C THR A 637 19.54 19.49 -21.09
N ASP A 638 18.42 19.65 -20.41
CA ASP A 638 18.36 20.34 -19.14
C ASP A 638 18.71 19.38 -18.00
N ASP A 639 19.94 19.47 -17.49
CA ASP A 639 20.46 18.62 -16.40
C ASP A 639 19.75 18.81 -15.06
N ARG A 640 18.89 19.83 -14.93
CA ARG A 640 18.05 20.02 -13.72
C ARG A 640 16.84 19.08 -13.71
N LEU A 641 16.47 18.50 -14.85
CA LEU A 641 15.36 17.58 -14.97
C LEU A 641 15.80 16.14 -14.61
N ALA A 642 14.91 15.37 -13.98
CA ALA A 642 15.12 13.94 -13.79
C ALA A 642 15.27 13.23 -15.12
N MET A 643 16.10 12.17 -15.17
CA MET A 643 16.35 11.38 -16.40
C MET A 643 15.04 10.90 -17.04
N ALA A 644 14.05 10.49 -16.26
CA ALA A 644 12.75 10.09 -16.78
C ALA A 644 12.03 11.22 -17.54
N ASN A 645 12.13 12.46 -17.06
CA ASN A 645 11.55 13.62 -17.74
C ASN A 645 12.35 13.99 -19.01
N GLN A 646 13.67 13.86 -18.98
CA GLN A 646 14.51 14.03 -20.18
C GLN A 646 14.15 13.00 -21.26
N GLN A 647 13.93 11.73 -20.87
CA GLN A 647 13.53 10.66 -21.79
C GLN A 647 12.12 10.86 -22.39
N ASP A 648 11.15 11.33 -21.59
CA ASP A 648 9.84 11.68 -22.12
C ASP A 648 9.91 12.86 -23.13
N ASN A 649 10.75 13.86 -22.87
CA ASN A 649 11.00 14.94 -23.83
C ASN A 649 11.73 14.44 -25.09
N ALA A 650 12.70 13.54 -24.96
CA ALA A 650 13.38 12.90 -26.07
C ALA A 650 12.42 12.10 -26.96
N ALA A 651 11.50 11.35 -26.34
CA ALA A 651 10.43 10.65 -27.07
C ALA A 651 9.54 11.63 -27.84
N MET A 652 9.16 12.77 -27.24
CA MET A 652 8.40 13.82 -27.94
C MET A 652 9.16 14.45 -29.11
N VAL A 653 10.50 14.64 -29.00
CA VAL A 653 11.36 15.08 -30.10
C VAL A 653 11.26 14.10 -31.28
N LEU A 654 11.36 12.80 -31.02
CA LEU A 654 11.26 11.76 -32.04
C LEU A 654 9.87 11.70 -32.69
N ILE A 655 8.80 11.89 -31.89
CA ILE A 655 7.42 11.99 -32.42
C ILE A 655 7.29 13.14 -33.41
N VAL A 656 7.84 14.32 -33.08
CA VAL A 656 7.80 15.49 -33.95
C VAL A 656 8.62 15.24 -35.23
N ALA A 657 9.80 14.61 -35.14
CA ALA A 657 10.60 14.23 -36.31
C ALA A 657 9.85 13.22 -37.21
N SER A 658 9.20 12.20 -36.59
CA SER A 658 8.37 11.25 -37.36
C SER A 658 7.17 11.91 -38.02
N HIS A 659 6.55 12.95 -37.43
CA HIS A 659 5.50 13.74 -38.12
C HIS A 659 6.04 14.47 -39.35
N ALA A 660 7.24 15.05 -39.27
CA ALA A 660 7.89 15.67 -40.45
C ALA A 660 8.16 14.63 -41.56
N GLN A 661 8.73 13.48 -41.18
CA GLN A 661 9.00 12.38 -42.12
C GLN A 661 7.73 11.83 -42.80
N ARG A 662 6.60 11.74 -42.10
CA ARG A 662 5.32 11.33 -42.70
C ARG A 662 4.81 12.31 -43.78
N SER A 663 5.24 13.56 -43.74
CA SER A 663 4.98 14.55 -44.82
C SER A 663 6.10 14.61 -45.85
N GLY A 664 7.10 13.73 -45.81
CA GLY A 664 8.24 13.70 -46.70
C GLY A 664 9.39 14.64 -46.35
N ASP A 665 9.31 15.31 -45.18
CA ASP A 665 10.35 16.23 -44.70
C ASP A 665 11.30 15.52 -43.72
N ASP A 666 12.52 15.26 -44.15
CA ASP A 666 13.58 14.62 -43.37
C ASP A 666 14.50 15.62 -42.64
N SER A 667 14.23 16.92 -42.76
CA SER A 667 15.14 17.98 -42.28
C SER A 667 15.39 18.00 -40.75
N LEU A 668 14.50 17.40 -39.97
CA LEU A 668 14.61 17.34 -38.51
C LEU A 668 15.35 16.09 -38.01
N THR A 669 15.52 15.05 -38.81
CA THR A 669 16.01 13.73 -38.40
C THR A 669 17.39 13.78 -37.72
N ALA A 670 18.38 14.35 -38.43
CA ALA A 670 19.76 14.41 -37.89
C ALA A 670 19.82 15.22 -36.59
N ARG A 671 19.09 16.32 -36.52
CA ARG A 671 18.98 17.16 -35.32
C ARG A 671 18.26 16.46 -34.19
N ALA A 672 17.22 15.68 -34.49
CA ALA A 672 16.49 14.90 -33.50
C ALA A 672 17.40 13.85 -32.86
N LEU A 673 18.10 13.06 -33.68
CA LEU A 673 19.02 12.03 -33.21
C LEU A 673 20.19 12.61 -32.41
N GLU A 674 20.72 13.76 -32.78
CA GLU A 674 21.74 14.46 -32.02
C GLU A 674 21.22 14.99 -30.70
N ALA A 675 20.05 15.64 -30.71
CA ALA A 675 19.44 16.23 -29.50
C ALA A 675 19.09 15.20 -28.45
N ILE A 676 18.67 13.98 -28.83
CA ILE A 676 18.30 12.91 -27.88
C ILE A 676 19.49 12.10 -27.36
N ARG A 677 20.71 12.31 -27.89
CA ARG A 677 21.91 11.53 -27.53
C ARG A 677 22.17 11.44 -26.01
N PRO A 678 22.04 12.51 -25.21
CA PRO A 678 22.19 12.41 -23.77
C PRO A 678 21.23 11.42 -23.10
N ALA A 679 19.99 11.37 -23.55
CA ALA A 679 18.96 10.45 -23.05
C ALA A 679 19.19 8.99 -23.47
N LEU A 680 19.96 8.74 -24.55
CA LEU A 680 20.27 7.39 -25.03
C LEU A 680 21.25 6.62 -24.12
N VAL A 681 21.94 7.29 -23.20
CA VAL A 681 22.81 6.63 -22.20
C VAL A 681 22.04 5.61 -21.38
N HIS A 682 20.74 5.87 -21.18
CA HIS A 682 19.81 5.03 -20.41
C HIS A 682 18.53 4.79 -21.22
N GLU A 683 18.68 4.28 -22.44
CA GLU A 683 17.58 4.13 -23.41
C GLU A 683 16.47 3.20 -22.89
N THR A 684 15.24 3.70 -22.84
CA THR A 684 14.07 2.88 -22.54
C THR A 684 13.56 2.16 -23.78
N PRO A 685 12.81 1.03 -23.65
CA PRO A 685 12.22 0.34 -24.80
C PRO A 685 11.39 1.25 -25.71
N VAL A 686 10.61 2.18 -25.12
CA VAL A 686 9.79 3.15 -25.86
C VAL A 686 10.68 4.10 -26.66
N LEU A 687 11.76 4.59 -26.08
CA LEU A 687 12.69 5.49 -26.77
C LEU A 687 13.44 4.76 -27.89
N ALA A 688 13.86 3.50 -27.66
CA ALA A 688 14.48 2.66 -28.67
C ALA A 688 13.57 2.42 -29.87
N ASP A 689 12.29 2.09 -29.63
CA ASP A 689 11.30 1.90 -30.70
C ASP A 689 11.08 3.17 -31.52
N LEU A 690 10.91 4.32 -30.85
CA LEU A 690 10.73 5.61 -31.54
C LEU A 690 11.96 6.01 -32.37
N ARG A 691 13.17 5.78 -31.83
CA ARG A 691 14.42 6.00 -32.56
C ARG A 691 14.48 5.11 -33.81
N ALA A 692 14.21 3.80 -33.66
CA ALA A 692 14.19 2.87 -34.75
C ALA A 692 13.19 3.26 -35.85
N ILE A 693 12.01 3.79 -35.48
CA ILE A 693 11.01 4.31 -36.42
C ILE A 693 11.58 5.49 -37.22
N VAL A 694 12.21 6.45 -36.57
CA VAL A 694 12.78 7.65 -37.19
C VAL A 694 13.94 7.27 -38.13
N GLU A 695 14.83 6.36 -37.69
CA GLU A 695 15.93 5.84 -38.49
C GLU A 695 15.45 5.06 -39.72
N ALA A 696 14.42 4.20 -39.56
CA ALA A 696 13.83 3.45 -40.67
C ALA A 696 13.17 4.39 -41.70
N GLN A 697 12.41 5.37 -41.26
CA GLN A 697 11.79 6.37 -42.14
C GLN A 697 12.85 7.19 -42.89
N HIS A 698 13.97 7.54 -42.24
CA HIS A 698 15.11 8.19 -42.91
C HIS A 698 15.68 7.32 -44.00
N LEU A 699 15.95 6.04 -43.75
CA LEU A 699 16.44 5.11 -44.76
C LEU A 699 15.47 5.02 -45.95
N ALA A 700 14.17 5.00 -45.69
CA ALA A 700 13.17 4.96 -46.77
C ALA A 700 13.15 6.25 -47.59
N LEU A 701 13.25 7.43 -47.00
CA LEU A 701 13.28 8.74 -47.64
C LEU A 701 14.59 8.95 -48.46
N THR A 702 15.69 8.34 -48.00
CA THR A 702 16.99 8.34 -48.73
C THR A 702 17.11 7.24 -49.79
N GLY A 703 16.07 6.41 -49.98
CA GLY A 703 15.95 5.45 -51.08
C GLY A 703 16.16 3.98 -50.73
N ASP A 704 16.61 3.64 -49.52
CA ASP A 704 16.85 2.24 -49.10
C ASP A 704 15.64 1.70 -48.30
N ARG A 705 14.54 1.40 -48.98
CA ARG A 705 13.34 0.81 -48.36
C ARG A 705 13.56 -0.61 -47.83
N ALA A 706 14.49 -1.37 -48.44
CA ALA A 706 14.77 -2.72 -47.97
C ALA A 706 15.46 -2.71 -46.61
N ALA A 707 16.46 -1.84 -46.43
CA ALA A 707 17.10 -1.62 -45.15
C ALA A 707 16.12 -1.05 -44.11
N ALA A 708 15.24 -0.11 -44.52
CA ALA A 708 14.21 0.44 -43.66
C ALA A 708 13.29 -0.64 -43.07
N ILE A 709 12.80 -1.57 -43.87
CA ILE A 709 11.97 -2.70 -43.44
C ILE A 709 12.75 -3.63 -42.54
N ALA A 710 14.01 -3.94 -42.87
CA ALA A 710 14.85 -4.82 -42.05
C ALA A 710 15.23 -4.20 -40.70
N HIS A 711 15.26 -2.86 -40.62
CA HIS A 711 15.57 -2.13 -39.39
C HIS A 711 14.46 -2.24 -38.31
N LEU A 712 13.19 -2.43 -38.72
CA LEU A 712 12.07 -2.52 -37.82
C LEU A 712 11.81 -3.97 -37.38
N THR A 713 12.12 -4.26 -36.12
CA THR A 713 11.71 -5.51 -35.45
C THR A 713 10.35 -5.34 -34.81
N VAL A 714 9.44 -6.30 -35.00
CA VAL A 714 8.11 -6.28 -34.42
C VAL A 714 7.88 -7.51 -33.56
N GLY A 715 7.56 -7.26 -32.29
CA GLY A 715 7.13 -8.23 -31.30
C GLY A 715 5.79 -7.85 -30.67
N ASP A 716 5.39 -8.57 -29.62
CA ASP A 716 4.18 -8.19 -28.84
C ASP A 716 4.46 -7.02 -27.91
N ASP A 717 5.69 -6.68 -27.65
CA ASP A 717 6.19 -5.60 -26.81
C ASP A 717 6.54 -4.30 -27.55
N THR A 718 6.59 -4.30 -28.88
CA THR A 718 6.87 -3.09 -29.66
C THR A 718 5.67 -2.12 -29.66
N LEU A 719 5.95 -0.83 -29.87
CA LEU A 719 4.92 0.21 -29.96
C LEU A 719 3.93 -0.03 -31.10
N VAL A 720 2.70 0.47 -30.93
CA VAL A 720 1.69 0.57 -32.01
C VAL A 720 2.30 1.28 -33.23
N GLN A 721 3.06 2.35 -33.01
CA GLN A 721 3.67 3.15 -34.08
C GLN A 721 4.76 2.40 -34.86
N THR A 722 5.46 1.43 -34.28
CA THR A 722 6.41 0.57 -35.01
C THR A 722 5.69 -0.25 -36.08
N ARG A 723 4.49 -0.77 -35.76
CA ARG A 723 3.68 -1.51 -36.74
C ARG A 723 3.05 -0.60 -37.80
N VAL A 724 2.71 0.64 -37.42
CA VAL A 724 2.24 1.66 -38.37
C VAL A 724 3.33 2.00 -39.37
N ALA A 725 4.56 2.24 -38.91
CA ALA A 725 5.70 2.51 -39.76
C ALA A 725 6.01 1.32 -40.68
N LEU A 726 6.01 0.10 -40.12
CA LEU A 726 6.22 -1.10 -40.91
C LEU A 726 5.12 -1.32 -41.96
N TYR A 727 3.84 -1.07 -41.60
CA TYR A 727 2.74 -1.11 -42.58
C TYR A 727 3.00 -0.18 -43.77
N ALA A 728 3.35 1.07 -43.49
CA ALA A 728 3.60 2.06 -44.54
C ALA A 728 4.74 1.59 -45.48
N LEU A 729 5.89 1.18 -44.90
CA LEU A 729 7.04 0.71 -45.69
C LEU A 729 6.73 -0.53 -46.52
N LEU A 730 5.98 -1.50 -45.99
CA LEU A 730 5.57 -2.70 -46.70
C LEU A 730 4.60 -2.40 -47.84
N SER A 731 3.63 -1.50 -47.61
CA SER A 731 2.65 -1.06 -48.60
C SER A 731 3.32 -0.34 -49.77
N ASP A 732 4.24 0.61 -49.47
CA ASP A 732 5.00 1.36 -50.46
C ASP A 732 6.00 0.50 -51.26
N SER A 733 6.37 -0.64 -50.71
CA SER A 733 7.22 -1.65 -51.34
C SER A 733 6.45 -2.73 -52.11
N GLY A 734 5.10 -2.63 -52.22
CA GLY A 734 4.24 -3.60 -52.86
C GLY A 734 4.05 -4.92 -52.10
N ARG A 735 4.52 -5.03 -50.84
CA ARG A 735 4.40 -6.23 -50.01
C ARG A 735 3.04 -6.25 -49.27
N HIS A 736 1.95 -6.18 -50.05
CA HIS A 736 0.59 -5.94 -49.55
C HIS A 736 0.06 -7.07 -48.64
N ALA A 737 0.52 -8.32 -48.82
CA ALA A 737 0.11 -9.42 -47.93
C ALA A 737 0.66 -9.23 -46.51
N GLU A 738 1.88 -8.77 -46.38
CA GLU A 738 2.51 -8.51 -45.07
C GLU A 738 1.99 -7.18 -44.48
N ALA A 739 1.75 -6.18 -45.29
CA ALA A 739 1.09 -4.94 -44.88
C ALA A 739 -0.30 -5.23 -44.29
N LEU A 740 -1.09 -6.10 -44.95
CA LEU A 740 -2.40 -6.52 -44.46
C LEU A 740 -2.33 -7.16 -43.08
N GLN A 741 -1.26 -7.93 -42.76
CA GLN A 741 -1.07 -8.50 -41.44
C GLN A 741 -0.90 -7.42 -40.36
N GLN A 742 -0.10 -6.38 -40.66
CA GLN A 742 0.08 -5.26 -39.72
C GLN A 742 -1.23 -4.47 -39.53
N ALA A 743 -1.95 -4.16 -40.61
CA ALA A 743 -3.23 -3.48 -40.52
C ALA A 743 -4.28 -4.28 -39.71
N ARG A 744 -4.34 -5.60 -39.92
CA ARG A 744 -5.23 -6.48 -39.10
C ARG A 744 -4.87 -6.44 -37.63
N TRP A 745 -3.59 -6.52 -37.28
CA TRP A 745 -3.13 -6.46 -35.91
C TRP A 745 -3.57 -5.15 -35.24
N LEU A 746 -3.37 -4.02 -35.92
CA LEU A 746 -3.76 -2.69 -35.43
C LEU A 746 -5.27 -2.56 -35.23
N SER A 747 -6.06 -3.00 -36.19
CA SER A 747 -7.52 -2.97 -36.15
C SER A 747 -8.12 -3.79 -34.99
N LEU A 748 -7.50 -4.92 -34.65
CA LEU A 748 -7.94 -5.81 -33.57
C LEU A 748 -7.51 -5.33 -32.17
N ARG A 749 -6.55 -4.41 -32.06
CA ARG A 749 -5.99 -3.95 -30.78
C ARG A 749 -6.31 -2.49 -30.45
N ARG A 750 -7.53 -2.07 -30.74
CA ARG A 750 -7.98 -0.70 -30.44
C ARG A 750 -7.84 -0.34 -28.95
N GLY A 751 -8.09 -1.29 -28.03
CA GLY A 751 -7.87 -1.07 -26.61
C GLY A 751 -6.42 -0.70 -26.28
N ARG A 752 -5.44 -1.32 -26.98
CA ARG A 752 -4.01 -0.98 -26.82
C ARG A 752 -3.72 0.45 -27.29
N ALA A 753 -4.32 0.89 -28.38
CA ALA A 753 -4.14 2.25 -28.89
C ALA A 753 -4.54 3.32 -27.85
N TYR A 754 -5.55 3.04 -27.02
CA TYR A 754 -5.99 3.92 -25.95
C TYR A 754 -5.13 3.88 -24.68
N ILE A 755 -4.43 2.75 -24.42
CA ILE A 755 -3.83 2.52 -23.11
C ILE A 755 -2.32 2.33 -23.11
N GLU A 756 -1.72 2.15 -24.30
CA GLU A 756 -0.27 2.00 -24.42
C GLU A 756 0.46 3.16 -23.73
N ALA A 757 1.36 2.84 -22.82
CA ALA A 757 2.18 3.85 -22.17
C ALA A 757 3.30 4.29 -23.13
N ASN A 758 3.36 5.57 -23.42
CA ASN A 758 4.34 6.13 -24.34
C ASN A 758 4.47 7.63 -24.11
N ALA A 759 5.65 8.13 -23.85
CA ALA A 759 5.90 9.56 -23.60
C ALA A 759 4.71 10.20 -22.83
N SER A 760 4.34 9.62 -21.72
CA SER A 760 3.22 10.07 -20.87
C SER A 760 1.89 10.19 -21.62
N GLN A 761 1.54 9.26 -22.51
CA GLN A 761 0.33 9.21 -23.35
C GLN A 761 0.28 10.21 -24.53
N THR A 762 1.39 10.82 -24.90
CA THR A 762 1.47 11.77 -26.02
C THR A 762 1.05 11.12 -27.33
N LEU A 763 1.36 9.82 -27.56
CA LEU A 763 0.97 9.10 -28.76
C LEU A 763 -0.47 8.57 -28.75
N GLN A 764 -1.21 8.67 -27.65
CA GLN A 764 -2.56 8.09 -27.57
C GLN A 764 -3.50 8.60 -28.69
N PRO A 765 -3.61 9.92 -28.96
CA PRO A 765 -4.45 10.41 -30.06
C PRO A 765 -4.03 9.87 -31.43
N LEU A 766 -2.71 9.76 -31.70
CA LEU A 766 -2.17 9.20 -32.95
C LEU A 766 -2.46 7.70 -33.05
N ASN A 767 -2.18 6.94 -32.00
CA ASN A 767 -2.43 5.50 -31.96
C ASN A 767 -3.91 5.17 -32.22
N VAL A 768 -4.83 5.96 -31.62
CA VAL A 768 -6.28 5.81 -31.80
C VAL A 768 -6.69 6.10 -33.25
N ALA A 769 -6.15 7.15 -33.83
CA ALA A 769 -6.38 7.47 -35.24
C ALA A 769 -5.88 6.35 -36.17
N ASP A 770 -4.64 5.91 -35.99
CA ASP A 770 -4.01 4.88 -36.80
C ASP A 770 -4.70 3.51 -36.65
N ALA A 771 -5.14 3.14 -35.45
CA ALA A 771 -5.95 1.95 -35.23
C ALA A 771 -7.31 2.02 -35.98
N ARG A 772 -7.87 3.19 -36.14
CA ARG A 772 -9.07 3.41 -36.95
C ARG A 772 -8.75 3.37 -38.44
N LEU A 773 -7.70 4.07 -38.87
CA LEU A 773 -7.21 4.05 -40.26
C LEU A 773 -6.79 2.65 -40.72
N ALA A 774 -6.41 1.76 -39.79
CA ALA A 774 -6.08 0.38 -40.10
C ALA A 774 -7.18 -0.37 -40.87
N GLN A 775 -8.47 -0.01 -40.68
CA GLN A 775 -9.58 -0.56 -41.47
C GLN A 775 -9.49 -0.12 -42.93
N LEU A 776 -9.17 1.16 -43.20
CA LEU A 776 -8.93 1.65 -44.57
C LEU A 776 -7.66 1.00 -45.17
N TRP A 777 -6.60 0.87 -44.38
CA TRP A 777 -5.37 0.21 -44.79
C TRP A 777 -5.57 -1.28 -45.12
N MET A 778 -6.46 -1.97 -44.43
CA MET A 778 -6.87 -3.32 -44.79
C MET A 778 -7.61 -3.33 -46.14
N ALA A 779 -8.50 -2.37 -46.35
CA ALA A 779 -9.22 -2.26 -47.61
C ALA A 779 -8.26 -2.03 -48.82
N GLU A 780 -7.29 -1.14 -48.66
CA GLU A 780 -6.27 -0.83 -49.66
C GLU A 780 -5.38 -2.03 -49.99
N SER A 781 -4.90 -2.70 -48.93
CA SER A 781 -4.06 -3.90 -49.07
C SER A 781 -4.84 -5.06 -49.73
N LEU A 782 -6.11 -5.28 -49.34
CA LEU A 782 -6.98 -6.29 -49.95
C LEU A 782 -7.28 -5.97 -51.44
N HIS A 783 -7.52 -4.69 -51.75
CA HIS A 783 -7.72 -4.25 -53.12
C HIS A 783 -6.50 -4.51 -54.01
N ALA A 784 -5.29 -4.14 -53.50
CA ALA A 784 -4.02 -4.42 -54.21
C ALA A 784 -3.77 -5.92 -54.39
N LEU A 785 -4.28 -6.79 -53.55
CA LEU A 785 -4.22 -8.24 -53.65
C LEU A 785 -5.34 -8.83 -54.50
N GLY A 786 -6.19 -8.01 -55.19
CA GLY A 786 -7.32 -8.45 -56.00
C GLY A 786 -8.56 -8.92 -55.22
N ARG A 787 -8.58 -8.80 -53.90
CA ARG A 787 -9.68 -9.22 -53.03
C ARG A 787 -10.70 -8.11 -52.86
N THR A 788 -11.31 -7.68 -53.98
CA THR A 788 -12.16 -6.47 -54.07
C THR A 788 -13.43 -6.50 -53.20
N HIS A 789 -14.05 -7.67 -53.03
CA HIS A 789 -15.24 -7.79 -52.18
C HIS A 789 -14.87 -7.49 -50.70
N GLU A 790 -13.84 -8.14 -50.21
CA GLU A 790 -13.38 -7.93 -48.81
C GLU A 790 -12.85 -6.51 -48.58
N ALA A 791 -12.15 -5.94 -49.60
CA ALA A 791 -11.72 -4.55 -49.58
C ALA A 791 -12.89 -3.58 -49.36
N ARG A 792 -14.00 -3.81 -50.08
CA ARG A 792 -15.20 -3.00 -49.92
C ARG A 792 -15.83 -3.13 -48.53
N GLU A 793 -15.92 -4.35 -48.01
CA GLU A 793 -16.43 -4.56 -46.67
C GLU A 793 -15.64 -3.77 -45.62
N GLN A 794 -14.32 -3.77 -45.70
CA GLN A 794 -13.45 -2.99 -44.84
C GLN A 794 -13.63 -1.47 -45.02
N ALA A 795 -13.72 -1.00 -46.25
CA ALA A 795 -13.99 0.40 -46.55
C ALA A 795 -15.36 0.86 -46.01
N GLN A 796 -16.39 0.02 -46.13
CA GLN A 796 -17.70 0.29 -45.53
C GLN A 796 -17.66 0.29 -44.02
N ALA A 797 -16.89 -0.61 -43.38
CA ALA A 797 -16.69 -0.61 -41.93
C ALA A 797 -16.00 0.68 -41.46
N PHE A 798 -15.01 1.14 -42.21
CA PHE A 798 -14.32 2.40 -41.95
C PHE A 798 -15.28 3.61 -42.04
N VAL A 799 -16.09 3.74 -43.10
CA VAL A 799 -17.01 4.89 -43.22
C VAL A 799 -18.18 4.87 -42.23
N ARG A 800 -18.55 3.72 -41.69
CA ARG A 800 -19.50 3.65 -40.58
C ARG A 800 -18.95 4.31 -39.32
N ALA A 801 -17.65 4.20 -39.11
CA ALA A 801 -16.96 4.79 -37.94
C ALA A 801 -16.56 6.26 -38.21
N TRP A 802 -16.00 6.54 -39.40
CA TRP A 802 -15.63 7.87 -39.85
C TRP A 802 -16.49 8.28 -41.08
N PRO A 803 -17.63 8.93 -40.89
CA PRO A 803 -18.52 9.33 -41.97
C PRO A 803 -17.80 10.18 -43.04
N VAL A 804 -18.06 9.92 -44.31
CA VAL A 804 -17.39 10.61 -45.42
C VAL A 804 -17.44 12.16 -45.29
N SER A 805 -18.54 12.72 -44.75
CA SER A 805 -18.71 14.15 -44.48
C SER A 805 -17.69 14.73 -43.50
N ARG A 806 -17.13 13.87 -42.60
CA ARG A 806 -16.16 14.28 -41.56
C ARG A 806 -14.71 13.98 -41.96
N LEU A 807 -14.52 13.27 -43.12
CA LEU A 807 -13.17 12.89 -43.54
C LEU A 807 -12.39 14.12 -44.04
N PRO A 808 -11.11 14.25 -43.71
CA PRO A 808 -10.16 15.12 -44.36
C PRO A 808 -10.12 14.82 -45.89
N ALA A 809 -9.83 15.83 -46.71
CA ALA A 809 -9.93 15.73 -48.17
C ALA A 809 -9.10 14.57 -48.74
N TYR A 810 -7.88 14.37 -48.22
CA TYR A 810 -6.98 13.30 -48.70
C TYR A 810 -7.51 11.89 -48.39
N LEU A 811 -8.22 11.68 -47.29
CA LEU A 811 -8.85 10.41 -46.93
C LEU A 811 -10.12 10.15 -47.75
N ARG A 812 -10.89 11.21 -48.03
CA ARG A 812 -12.12 11.11 -48.81
C ARG A 812 -11.86 10.51 -50.18
N THR A 813 -10.86 11.03 -50.88
CA THR A 813 -10.46 10.50 -52.21
C THR A 813 -10.04 9.03 -52.15
N ARG A 814 -9.31 8.63 -51.09
CA ARG A 814 -8.89 7.22 -50.89
C ARG A 814 -10.08 6.29 -50.69
N VAL A 815 -11.04 6.71 -49.86
CA VAL A 815 -12.27 5.94 -49.55
C VAL A 815 -13.17 5.83 -50.79
N GLU A 816 -13.40 6.94 -51.51
CA GLU A 816 -14.25 6.97 -52.70
C GLU A 816 -13.73 6.02 -53.77
N ARG A 817 -12.41 5.91 -53.97
CA ARG A 817 -11.79 4.91 -54.82
C ARG A 817 -12.16 3.47 -54.46
N MET A 818 -12.09 3.12 -53.17
CA MET A 818 -12.41 1.77 -52.67
C MET A 818 -13.90 1.44 -52.78
N LEU A 819 -14.79 2.43 -52.76
CA LEU A 819 -16.22 2.23 -52.84
C LEU A 819 -16.76 2.28 -54.28
N SER A 820 -16.07 2.97 -55.21
CA SER A 820 -16.54 3.23 -56.60
C SER A 820 -16.21 2.12 -57.62
N ASP A 821 -15.19 1.28 -57.41
CA ASP A 821 -14.73 0.24 -58.32
C ASP A 821 -15.76 -0.84 -58.74
N SER A 822 -17.06 -0.68 -58.30
CA SER A 822 -18.14 -1.59 -58.70
C SER A 822 -18.99 -1.11 -59.88
N LYS A 823 -18.89 0.18 -60.27
CA LYS A 823 -19.71 0.70 -61.37
C LYS A 823 -19.10 0.42 -62.76
N ALA A 824 -17.81 0.05 -62.77
CA ALA A 824 -17.10 -0.17 -64.05
C ALA A 824 -17.19 -1.60 -64.62
N LYS A 825 -17.82 -2.58 -63.93
CA LYS A 825 -17.94 -3.96 -64.41
C LYS A 825 -19.39 -4.44 -64.73
N ILE A 826 -20.37 -3.52 -64.87
CA ILE A 826 -21.73 -3.85 -65.33
C ILE A 826 -22.02 -3.28 -66.72
N THR A 827 -21.01 -2.99 -67.52
CA THR A 827 -21.19 -2.63 -68.91
C THR A 827 -20.17 -3.40 -69.75
N VAL A 828 -20.43 -4.69 -69.96
CA VAL A 828 -20.24 -5.42 -71.24
C VAL A 828 -21.20 -6.62 -71.25
#